data_9a8de4cee50d95ab53991673b7cf13af
#
_entry.id   9a8de4cee50d95ab53991673b7cf13af
#
_cell.length_a   1.000
_cell.length_b   1.000
_cell.length_c   1.000
_cell.angle_alpha   90.00
_cell.angle_beta   90.00
_cell.angle_gamma   90.00
#
_symmetry.space_group_name_H-M   'P 1'
#
loop_
_entity.id
_entity.type
_entity.pdbx_description
1 polymer ?
#
loop_
_entity_poly.entity_id
_entity_poly.type
_entity_poly.pdbx_seq_one_letter_code
_entity_poly.pdbx_strand_id
1 'polypeptide(L)'
;MTDKIVIKGAREHNLKNVSLEIPKNELVVFTGVSGSGKSSLAFDTIFAEGQRRYIESLSTYARQFLGQMDKPDVDYIDGLTPAISIDQKSTSNNPRSTVGTVTEIYDYLRLLYARIGTPYCPKCGKPIRPQTIDEIVDSILKLETGTKIQILAPIVKGKKGEFQSLFEELRQEGFVRIKADGEVYNLDEDEIKLAKTKAHTISVVVDRVVVKPEARSRIADSVQIALQKADGLCLIDVIGAEELIYSEKLACPDCNLSFEELTPRIFSFNAPYGACDKCGGIGXVDFKIDPDLVIPDRNKSIKEGAIYPWSKSSTGYYDDVLKAVQEAYKMDFDIPFKELPQEHQDIILYGSDERIPMRIREFGSKRYRTSLQKFIGVIPFLRKHYNVDSEYWKAEIEKYMVTTPCEKCGGARLKPFPLAVRINGINIYEFCLMPVDKAYEFVTDLYLTLSDFQMKIGKQILDEVRARLKFLCDVGLNYLNLARTSGTLSGGEAQRIRLATQIGSGLSGVLYVLDEPSIGLHQRDNDRLIKTLLKLRNMGNSLIVVEHDEDTIRNADYIVDIGPKAGVNGGNIIAQGCVEDIIKASDSITGQYLSGERNIPVPKKTREGNGNYLQVRNAHLNNLKNIDIDIPLGKIVVLTGVSGSGKSTLMQDLIYEYAVHKLRKNRPKPQGVDEILGFENLDKIIDIDQSPIGRTPRSNPATYTDVFTPIRELYAKTNEAKMRGYKPGRFSFNVKGGRCEACSGDGVLKIEMNFLSDVYVKCDVCKGKRYNNETLEVKYKGKTIADVLEMSVKEAYEFFENIPQIANKLKTLVDVGLDYIKLGQSATTLSGGEAQRIKLASELNKRATGKTLYLLDEPSVGLHWYDLDKLIKIIQQLADNGNTILIIEHNLDLIKIADYIIDLGPEGGDMGGNIVACGTPREVAKNPNSYTGQYLKQFFQK
;
A
#
# COMPACT_ATOMS: atom_id res chain seq x y z
N MET A 1 -21.96 -28.54 23.85
CA MET A 1 -20.78 -27.76 23.48
C MET A 1 -20.39 -26.91 24.68
N THR A 2 -19.11 -26.80 25.01
CA THR A 2 -18.67 -25.96 26.13
C THR A 2 -18.92 -24.49 25.79
N ASP A 3 -19.50 -23.73 26.69
CA ASP A 3 -19.79 -22.28 26.49
C ASP A 3 -18.53 -21.43 26.72
N LYS A 4 -17.38 -22.06 26.83
CA LYS A 4 -16.10 -21.40 27.10
C LYS A 4 -14.98 -21.96 26.20
N ILE A 5 -13.98 -21.13 25.95
CA ILE A 5 -12.66 -21.56 25.46
C ILE A 5 -11.78 -21.74 26.70
N VAL A 6 -11.24 -22.94 26.88
CA VAL A 6 -10.43 -23.31 28.06
C VAL A 6 -8.99 -23.45 27.58
N ILE A 7 -8.08 -22.65 28.14
CA ILE A 7 -6.64 -22.63 27.82
C ILE A 7 -5.89 -23.12 29.07
N LYS A 8 -4.94 -24.05 28.91
CA LYS A 8 -4.09 -24.53 30.00
C LYS A 8 -2.63 -24.57 29.58
N GLY A 9 -1.77 -23.95 30.35
CA GLY A 9 -0.34 -24.04 30.21
C GLY A 9 0.24 -23.34 28.98
N ALA A 10 -0.22 -22.17 28.62
CA ALA A 10 0.33 -21.39 27.50
C ALA A 10 1.69 -20.77 27.87
N ARG A 11 2.72 -21.05 27.06
CA ARG A 11 4.11 -20.63 27.31
C ARG A 11 4.80 -19.98 26.13
N GLU A 12 4.03 -19.57 25.11
CA GLU A 12 4.61 -18.88 23.93
C GLU A 12 5.31 -17.57 24.35
N HIS A 13 6.51 -17.38 23.84
CA HIS A 13 7.34 -16.18 24.05
C HIS A 13 7.56 -15.90 25.55
N ASN A 14 6.92 -14.86 26.10
CA ASN A 14 7.07 -14.44 27.49
C ASN A 14 5.95 -14.92 28.41
N LEU A 15 5.00 -15.70 27.91
CA LEU A 15 3.88 -16.23 28.72
C LEU A 15 4.39 -17.20 29.78
N LYS A 16 3.89 -17.10 31.02
CA LYS A 16 4.34 -17.85 32.18
C LYS A 16 3.32 -18.92 32.58
N ASN A 17 3.19 -19.96 31.74
CA ASN A 17 2.31 -21.08 31.99
C ASN A 17 0.86 -20.66 32.26
N VAL A 18 0.36 -19.78 31.35
CA VAL A 18 -0.94 -19.14 31.51
C VAL A 18 -2.07 -20.14 31.35
N SER A 19 -3.02 -20.14 32.30
CA SER A 19 -4.26 -20.88 32.20
C SER A 19 -5.45 -19.94 32.43
N LEU A 20 -6.44 -20.02 31.51
CA LEU A 20 -7.61 -19.15 31.63
C LEU A 20 -8.83 -19.73 30.90
N GLU A 21 -10.01 -19.27 31.28
CA GLU A 21 -11.29 -19.61 30.64
C GLU A 21 -11.90 -18.34 30.04
N ILE A 22 -12.22 -18.36 28.77
CA ILE A 22 -12.79 -17.23 28.04
C ILE A 22 -14.20 -17.59 27.59
N PRO A 23 -15.21 -16.75 27.86
CA PRO A 23 -16.59 -17.02 27.42
C PRO A 23 -16.69 -16.93 25.89
N LYS A 24 -17.55 -17.76 25.30
CA LYS A 24 -17.88 -17.73 23.86
C LYS A 24 -19.02 -16.74 23.59
N ASN A 25 -19.10 -16.31 22.33
CA ASN A 25 -20.15 -15.41 21.83
C ASN A 25 -20.19 -14.07 22.57
N GLU A 26 -19.02 -13.64 23.05
CA GLU A 26 -18.81 -12.37 23.73
C GLU A 26 -17.67 -11.59 23.10
N LEU A 27 -17.65 -10.29 23.38
CA LEU A 27 -16.55 -9.39 23.04
C LEU A 27 -15.55 -9.43 24.20
N VAL A 28 -14.42 -10.12 23.98
CA VAL A 28 -13.35 -10.28 24.97
C VAL A 28 -12.20 -9.36 24.59
N VAL A 29 -11.77 -8.53 25.53
CA VAL A 29 -10.64 -7.61 25.28
C VAL A 29 -9.42 -8.07 26.09
N PHE A 30 -8.28 -8.24 25.36
CA PHE A 30 -6.97 -8.48 25.98
C PHE A 30 -6.25 -7.14 26.08
N THR A 31 -5.96 -6.73 27.31
CA THR A 31 -5.31 -5.44 27.59
C THR A 31 -4.07 -5.62 28.47
N GLY A 32 -3.33 -4.56 28.71
CA GLY A 32 -2.10 -4.54 29.49
C GLY A 32 -0.97 -3.77 28.82
N VAL A 33 0.13 -3.55 29.51
CA VAL A 33 1.26 -2.73 29.00
C VAL A 33 1.87 -3.33 27.72
N SER A 34 2.53 -2.50 26.92
CA SER A 34 3.18 -2.94 25.67
C SER A 34 4.24 -4.00 26.02
N GLY A 35 4.28 -5.09 25.22
CA GLY A 35 5.20 -6.21 25.47
C GLY A 35 4.82 -7.13 26.63
N SER A 36 3.60 -7.05 27.18
CA SER A 36 3.16 -7.89 28.29
C SER A 36 2.79 -9.33 27.90
N GLY A 37 2.60 -9.64 26.60
CA GLY A 37 2.26 -10.97 26.11
C GLY A 37 0.86 -11.10 25.52
N LYS A 38 0.14 -9.99 25.32
CA LYS A 38 -1.22 -9.97 24.75
C LYS A 38 -1.29 -10.66 23.38
N SER A 39 -0.44 -10.23 22.46
CA SER A 39 -0.41 -10.77 21.09
C SER A 39 0.09 -12.23 21.10
N SER A 40 1.02 -12.58 21.99
CA SER A 40 1.49 -13.96 22.14
C SER A 40 0.34 -14.89 22.56
N LEU A 41 -0.54 -14.44 23.45
CA LEU A 41 -1.71 -15.23 23.87
C LEU A 41 -2.78 -15.27 22.76
N ALA A 42 -3.12 -14.10 22.17
CA ALA A 42 -4.20 -13.98 21.21
C ALA A 42 -3.86 -14.64 19.86
N PHE A 43 -2.71 -14.29 19.28
CA PHE A 43 -2.32 -14.70 17.92
C PHE A 43 -1.43 -15.94 17.93
N ASP A 44 -0.32 -15.91 18.67
CA ASP A 44 0.67 -16.99 18.61
C ASP A 44 0.21 -18.26 19.36
N THR A 45 -0.79 -18.15 20.24
CA THR A 45 -1.36 -19.29 20.98
C THR A 45 -2.77 -19.65 20.50
N ILE A 46 -3.77 -18.78 20.74
CA ILE A 46 -5.19 -19.12 20.52
C ILE A 46 -5.49 -19.22 19.01
N PHE A 47 -5.17 -18.18 18.24
CA PHE A 47 -5.41 -18.17 16.80
C PHE A 47 -4.58 -19.26 16.10
N ALA A 48 -3.29 -19.37 16.43
CA ALA A 48 -2.39 -20.34 15.82
C ALA A 48 -2.89 -21.77 16.00
N GLU A 49 -3.36 -22.13 17.21
CA GLU A 49 -3.90 -23.48 17.48
C GLU A 49 -5.24 -23.69 16.75
N GLY A 50 -6.10 -22.65 16.69
CA GLY A 50 -7.36 -22.71 15.95
C GLY A 50 -7.13 -22.96 14.46
N GLN A 51 -6.20 -22.23 13.87
CA GLN A 51 -5.82 -22.36 12.46
C GLN A 51 -5.17 -23.71 12.19
N ARG A 52 -4.26 -24.16 13.06
CA ARG A 52 -3.61 -25.47 12.94
C ARG A 52 -4.65 -26.60 12.89
N ARG A 53 -5.60 -26.60 13.82
CA ARG A 53 -6.68 -27.62 13.86
C ARG A 53 -7.55 -27.58 12.61
N TYR A 54 -7.85 -26.37 12.12
CA TYR A 54 -8.62 -26.21 10.87
C TYR A 54 -7.87 -26.84 9.70
N ILE A 55 -6.58 -26.50 9.54
CA ILE A 55 -5.74 -27.07 8.47
C ILE A 55 -5.64 -28.60 8.59
N GLU A 56 -5.48 -29.13 9.82
CA GLU A 56 -5.43 -30.59 10.04
C GLU A 56 -6.73 -31.30 9.66
N SER A 57 -7.87 -30.62 9.73
CA SER A 57 -9.16 -31.17 9.34
C SER A 57 -9.35 -31.25 7.82
N LEU A 58 -8.50 -30.56 7.04
CA LEU A 58 -8.57 -30.54 5.57
C LEU A 58 -7.98 -31.83 4.97
N SER A 59 -8.31 -32.09 3.71
CA SER A 59 -7.76 -33.23 2.95
C SER A 59 -6.24 -33.17 2.87
N THR A 60 -5.60 -34.35 2.76
CA THR A 60 -4.14 -34.45 2.62
C THR A 60 -3.61 -33.61 1.44
N TYR A 61 -4.37 -33.55 0.35
CA TYR A 61 -4.03 -32.75 -0.82
C TYR A 61 -3.99 -31.26 -0.50
N ALA A 62 -5.01 -30.74 0.20
CA ALA A 62 -5.07 -29.34 0.59
C ALA A 62 -3.93 -28.99 1.56
N ARG A 63 -3.61 -29.87 2.51
CA ARG A 63 -2.52 -29.68 3.48
C ARG A 63 -1.14 -29.53 2.81
N GLN A 64 -0.90 -30.23 1.67
CA GLN A 64 0.36 -30.10 0.94
C GLN A 64 0.61 -28.67 0.41
N PHE A 65 -0.45 -27.93 0.09
CA PHE A 65 -0.35 -26.56 -0.39
C PHE A 65 -0.26 -25.53 0.72
N LEU A 66 -0.90 -25.80 1.86
CA LEU A 66 -0.96 -24.85 2.98
C LEU A 66 0.24 -24.97 3.94
N GLY A 67 1.00 -26.06 3.81
CA GLY A 67 2.14 -26.32 4.68
C GLY A 67 1.72 -26.89 6.04
N GLN A 68 2.72 -27.30 6.83
CA GLN A 68 2.53 -27.81 8.17
C GLN A 68 2.81 -26.67 9.16
N MET A 69 1.87 -26.39 10.04
CA MET A 69 2.02 -25.38 11.08
C MET A 69 2.59 -26.01 12.35
N ASP A 70 3.53 -25.34 12.98
CA ASP A 70 4.05 -25.76 14.27
C ASP A 70 2.96 -25.64 15.35
N LYS A 71 2.95 -26.59 16.28
CA LYS A 71 2.04 -26.52 17.42
C LYS A 71 2.54 -25.46 18.39
N PRO A 72 1.69 -24.51 18.81
CA PRO A 72 2.11 -23.53 19.81
C PRO A 72 2.44 -24.21 21.14
N ASP A 73 3.30 -23.58 21.94
CA ASP A 73 3.70 -24.09 23.26
C ASP A 73 2.58 -23.90 24.28
N VAL A 74 1.63 -24.80 24.22
CA VAL A 74 0.46 -24.86 25.13
C VAL A 74 0.12 -26.31 25.41
N ASP A 75 -0.22 -26.60 26.66
CA ASP A 75 -0.60 -27.95 27.05
C ASP A 75 -1.89 -28.39 26.36
N TYR A 76 -2.91 -27.53 26.41
CA TYR A 76 -4.26 -27.88 25.99
C TYR A 76 -5.11 -26.62 25.75
N ILE A 77 -5.88 -26.63 24.66
CA ILE A 77 -6.95 -25.66 24.42
C ILE A 77 -8.20 -26.39 23.97
N ASP A 78 -9.32 -26.14 24.64
CA ASP A 78 -10.62 -26.71 24.27
C ASP A 78 -11.60 -25.62 23.90
N GLY A 79 -12.67 -25.99 23.18
CA GLY A 79 -13.75 -25.11 22.84
C GLY A 79 -13.46 -24.20 21.63
N LEU A 80 -12.32 -24.34 20.95
CA LEU A 80 -12.01 -23.51 19.77
C LEU A 80 -12.99 -23.79 18.63
N THR A 81 -13.45 -22.70 18.01
CA THR A 81 -14.18 -22.71 16.74
C THR A 81 -13.22 -22.28 15.62
N PRO A 82 -13.62 -22.39 14.34
CA PRO A 82 -12.79 -21.86 13.25
C PRO A 82 -12.37 -20.43 13.54
N ALA A 83 -11.07 -20.16 13.44
CA ALA A 83 -10.51 -18.87 13.83
C ALA A 83 -10.05 -18.05 12.62
N ILE A 84 -10.36 -16.75 12.65
CA ILE A 84 -9.98 -15.77 11.62
C ILE A 84 -9.22 -14.64 12.32
N SER A 85 -7.99 -14.33 11.85
CA SER A 85 -7.25 -13.17 12.34
C SER A 85 -7.45 -11.95 11.45
N ILE A 86 -7.55 -10.79 12.09
CA ILE A 86 -7.61 -9.49 11.42
C ILE A 86 -6.48 -8.65 12.04
N ASP A 87 -5.28 -8.84 11.48
CA ASP A 87 -4.06 -8.16 11.93
C ASP A 87 -3.73 -6.94 11.06
N GLN A 88 -2.76 -6.15 11.48
CA GLN A 88 -2.29 -4.96 10.76
C GLN A 88 -1.22 -5.28 9.70
N LYS A 89 -0.65 -6.48 9.74
CA LYS A 89 0.49 -6.84 8.90
C LYS A 89 0.03 -7.09 7.45
N SER A 90 0.79 -6.56 6.52
CA SER A 90 0.73 -6.77 5.07
C SER A 90 -0.47 -6.16 4.32
N THR A 91 -0.30 -4.92 3.93
CA THR A 91 -0.94 -4.43 2.71
C THR A 91 -0.25 -5.14 1.53
N SER A 92 -1.04 -5.71 0.64
CA SER A 92 -0.50 -6.30 -0.59
C SER A 92 0.17 -5.22 -1.44
N ASN A 93 1.42 -5.40 -1.78
CA ASN A 93 2.13 -4.49 -2.70
C ASN A 93 1.81 -4.77 -4.18
N ASN A 94 0.86 -5.65 -4.44
CA ASN A 94 0.42 -5.94 -5.81
C ASN A 94 -0.35 -4.73 -6.38
N PRO A 95 0.16 -4.08 -7.44
CA PRO A 95 -0.49 -2.90 -8.01
C PRO A 95 -1.87 -3.18 -8.62
N ARG A 96 -2.21 -4.46 -8.83
CA ARG A 96 -3.54 -4.87 -9.31
C ARG A 96 -4.57 -5.02 -8.20
N SER A 97 -4.13 -5.03 -6.94
CA SER A 97 -5.04 -5.14 -5.79
C SER A 97 -5.62 -3.76 -5.45
N THR A 98 -6.94 -3.65 -5.45
CA THR A 98 -7.68 -2.40 -5.12
C THR A 98 -8.67 -2.67 -4.00
N VAL A 99 -9.17 -1.61 -3.38
CA VAL A 99 -10.26 -1.71 -2.38
C VAL A 99 -11.43 -2.53 -2.96
N GLY A 100 -11.84 -2.23 -4.20
CA GLY A 100 -12.93 -2.95 -4.86
C GLY A 100 -12.69 -4.46 -5.03
N THR A 101 -11.43 -4.87 -5.32
CA THR A 101 -11.11 -6.30 -5.49
C THR A 101 -10.97 -7.02 -4.14
N VAL A 102 -10.41 -6.35 -3.13
CA VAL A 102 -10.23 -6.95 -1.78
C VAL A 102 -11.58 -7.16 -1.09
N THR A 103 -12.55 -6.25 -1.33
CA THR A 103 -13.90 -6.33 -0.77
C THR A 103 -14.85 -7.20 -1.61
N GLU A 104 -14.37 -7.73 -2.73
CA GLU A 104 -15.18 -8.48 -3.72
C GLU A 104 -16.26 -7.64 -4.40
N ILE A 105 -16.43 -6.37 -4.05
CA ILE A 105 -17.43 -5.47 -4.66
C ILE A 105 -17.23 -5.40 -6.17
N TYR A 106 -15.95 -5.35 -6.63
CA TYR A 106 -15.62 -5.28 -8.05
C TYR A 106 -16.13 -6.49 -8.84
N ASP A 107 -16.13 -7.68 -8.25
CA ASP A 107 -16.64 -8.88 -8.92
C ASP A 107 -18.15 -8.83 -9.12
N TYR A 108 -18.88 -8.31 -8.13
CA TYR A 108 -20.30 -8.05 -8.26
C TYR A 108 -20.59 -6.95 -9.29
N LEU A 109 -19.78 -5.88 -9.33
CA LEU A 109 -19.92 -4.82 -10.32
C LEU A 109 -19.71 -5.34 -11.75
N ARG A 110 -18.69 -6.19 -11.97
CA ARG A 110 -18.45 -6.84 -13.27
C ARG A 110 -19.70 -7.60 -13.73
N LEU A 111 -20.32 -8.35 -12.82
CA LEU A 111 -21.53 -9.10 -13.11
C LEU A 111 -22.71 -8.14 -13.37
N LEU A 112 -22.87 -7.11 -12.58
CA LEU A 112 -23.94 -6.11 -12.70
C LEU A 112 -23.85 -5.40 -14.07
N TYR A 113 -22.66 -4.86 -14.42
CA TYR A 113 -22.46 -4.15 -15.69
C TYR A 113 -22.64 -5.07 -16.90
N ALA A 114 -22.27 -6.35 -16.78
CA ALA A 114 -22.49 -7.33 -17.85
C ALA A 114 -23.99 -7.66 -18.05
N ARG A 115 -24.80 -7.62 -16.98
CA ARG A 115 -26.19 -8.06 -17.02
C ARG A 115 -27.20 -6.94 -17.31
N ILE A 116 -26.98 -5.74 -16.75
CA ILE A 116 -27.95 -4.63 -16.88
C ILE A 116 -27.32 -3.35 -17.49
N GLY A 117 -26.02 -3.35 -17.76
CA GLY A 117 -25.35 -2.21 -18.35
C GLY A 117 -25.77 -1.98 -19.81
N THR A 118 -25.93 -0.71 -20.18
CA THR A 118 -26.23 -0.29 -21.55
C THR A 118 -24.89 0.04 -22.25
N PRO A 119 -24.52 -0.66 -23.34
CA PRO A 119 -23.32 -0.35 -24.07
C PRO A 119 -23.50 0.87 -24.96
N TYR A 120 -22.46 1.68 -25.04
CA TYR A 120 -22.40 2.84 -25.92
C TYR A 120 -21.18 2.69 -26.85
N CYS A 121 -21.25 3.34 -28.01
CA CYS A 121 -20.14 3.35 -28.96
C CYS A 121 -18.98 4.21 -28.40
N PRO A 122 -17.77 3.68 -28.24
CA PRO A 122 -16.63 4.49 -27.76
C PRO A 122 -16.25 5.67 -28.67
N LYS A 123 -16.65 5.63 -29.98
CA LYS A 123 -16.34 6.71 -30.94
C LYS A 123 -17.42 7.79 -30.96
N CYS A 124 -18.68 7.43 -31.14
CA CYS A 124 -19.77 8.41 -31.35
C CYS A 124 -20.68 8.60 -30.13
N GLY A 125 -20.54 7.77 -29.06
CA GLY A 125 -21.30 7.90 -27.84
C GLY A 125 -22.78 7.44 -27.94
N LYS A 126 -23.22 6.91 -29.06
CA LYS A 126 -24.60 6.43 -29.22
C LYS A 126 -24.79 5.06 -28.54
N PRO A 127 -26.00 4.79 -28.02
CA PRO A 127 -26.26 3.44 -27.46
C PRO A 127 -26.16 2.38 -28.54
N ILE A 128 -25.57 1.24 -28.19
CA ILE A 128 -25.37 0.10 -29.09
C ILE A 128 -26.46 -0.93 -28.78
N ARG A 129 -27.06 -1.45 -29.90
CA ARG A 129 -28.05 -2.53 -29.79
C ARG A 129 -27.82 -3.56 -30.89
N PRO A 130 -28.35 -4.78 -30.73
CA PRO A 130 -28.35 -5.76 -31.80
C PRO A 130 -29.07 -5.19 -33.03
N GLN A 131 -28.52 -5.45 -34.21
CA GLN A 131 -29.15 -5.05 -35.49
C GLN A 131 -30.05 -6.19 -36.00
N THR A 132 -31.22 -5.85 -36.41
CA THR A 132 -32.09 -6.84 -37.09
C THR A 132 -31.62 -7.07 -38.53
N ILE A 133 -31.98 -8.23 -39.09
CA ILE A 133 -31.65 -8.55 -40.49
C ILE A 133 -32.14 -7.44 -41.45
N ASP A 134 -33.39 -6.93 -41.20
CA ASP A 134 -33.92 -5.85 -42.03
C ASP A 134 -33.10 -4.56 -41.96
N GLU A 135 -32.62 -4.19 -40.75
CA GLU A 135 -31.78 -3.01 -40.58
C GLU A 135 -30.40 -3.18 -41.28
N ILE A 136 -29.84 -4.40 -41.24
CA ILE A 136 -28.60 -4.74 -41.96
C ILE A 136 -28.80 -4.59 -43.45
N VAL A 137 -29.88 -5.17 -43.97
CA VAL A 137 -30.24 -5.12 -45.43
C VAL A 137 -30.49 -3.68 -45.85
N ASP A 138 -31.23 -2.88 -45.06
CA ASP A 138 -31.47 -1.48 -45.34
C ASP A 138 -30.19 -0.66 -45.39
N SER A 139 -29.24 -0.99 -44.52
CA SER A 139 -27.92 -0.35 -44.50
C SER A 139 -27.11 -0.71 -45.76
N ILE A 140 -27.15 -1.97 -46.17
CA ILE A 140 -26.47 -2.42 -47.41
C ILE A 140 -27.07 -1.72 -48.64
N LEU A 141 -28.39 -1.61 -48.70
CA LEU A 141 -29.10 -0.97 -49.82
C LEU A 141 -28.91 0.55 -49.90
N LYS A 142 -28.35 1.18 -48.85
CA LYS A 142 -27.94 2.61 -48.91
C LYS A 142 -26.62 2.83 -49.65
N LEU A 143 -25.87 1.77 -49.95
CA LEU A 143 -24.70 1.84 -50.83
C LEU A 143 -25.15 2.23 -52.22
N GLU A 144 -24.25 2.82 -53.02
CA GLU A 144 -24.56 3.26 -54.41
C GLU A 144 -25.07 2.05 -55.23
N THR A 145 -26.16 2.27 -55.94
CA THR A 145 -26.72 1.24 -56.87
C THR A 145 -25.67 0.83 -57.91
N GLY A 146 -25.41 -0.43 -58.04
CA GLY A 146 -24.37 -0.95 -58.93
C GLY A 146 -23.07 -1.37 -58.22
N THR A 147 -22.95 -1.03 -56.92
CA THR A 147 -21.79 -1.46 -56.09
C THR A 147 -21.72 -2.98 -56.00
N LYS A 148 -20.54 -3.56 -56.25
CA LYS A 148 -20.30 -5.01 -56.12
C LYS A 148 -19.86 -5.33 -54.70
N ILE A 149 -20.57 -6.23 -54.04
CA ILE A 149 -20.29 -6.64 -52.67
C ILE A 149 -20.12 -8.15 -52.54
N GLN A 150 -19.33 -8.59 -51.58
CA GLN A 150 -19.27 -9.98 -51.09
C GLN A 150 -19.84 -10.03 -49.67
N ILE A 151 -20.77 -10.96 -49.47
CA ILE A 151 -21.35 -11.22 -48.14
C ILE A 151 -20.52 -12.34 -47.54
N LEU A 152 -19.87 -12.04 -46.38
CA LEU A 152 -18.91 -12.95 -45.79
C LEU A 152 -19.37 -13.36 -44.37
N ALA A 153 -19.12 -14.63 -44.03
CA ALA A 153 -19.29 -15.14 -42.65
C ALA A 153 -17.89 -15.34 -42.01
N PRO A 154 -17.45 -14.53 -41.06
CA PRO A 154 -16.15 -14.70 -40.43
C PRO A 154 -16.16 -15.85 -39.42
N ILE A 155 -15.49 -16.97 -39.77
CA ILE A 155 -15.47 -18.20 -38.94
C ILE A 155 -14.24 -18.30 -38.05
N VAL A 156 -13.08 -17.87 -38.56
CA VAL A 156 -11.82 -17.88 -37.79
C VAL A 156 -11.26 -16.47 -37.70
N LYS A 157 -10.95 -16.01 -36.51
CA LYS A 157 -10.37 -14.69 -36.30
C LYS A 157 -9.11 -14.81 -35.42
N GLY A 158 -7.94 -14.58 -36.04
CA GLY A 158 -6.66 -14.52 -35.35
C GLY A 158 -6.24 -15.82 -34.65
N LYS A 159 -6.62 -17.00 -35.20
CA LYS A 159 -6.24 -18.30 -34.62
C LYS A 159 -5.12 -18.95 -35.43
N LYS A 160 -4.22 -19.66 -34.77
CA LYS A 160 -3.13 -20.43 -35.42
C LYS A 160 -3.65 -21.79 -35.83
N GLY A 161 -3.19 -22.28 -36.98
CA GLY A 161 -3.57 -23.58 -37.50
C GLY A 161 -3.58 -23.66 -39.01
N GLU A 162 -3.62 -24.85 -39.55
CA GLU A 162 -3.67 -25.13 -41.02
C GLU A 162 -5.11 -25.19 -41.57
N PHE A 163 -6.11 -25.44 -40.68
CA PHE A 163 -7.56 -25.40 -40.93
C PHE A 163 -8.07 -26.32 -42.07
N GLN A 164 -7.33 -27.38 -42.44
CA GLN A 164 -7.71 -28.28 -43.51
C GLN A 164 -9.07 -28.98 -43.29
N SER A 165 -9.31 -29.43 -42.06
CA SER A 165 -10.61 -30.05 -41.70
C SER A 165 -11.78 -29.07 -41.86
N LEU A 166 -11.55 -27.78 -41.52
CA LEU A 166 -12.56 -26.73 -41.73
C LEU A 166 -12.86 -26.53 -43.20
N PHE A 167 -11.83 -26.53 -44.07
CA PHE A 167 -12.04 -26.38 -45.51
C PHE A 167 -12.82 -27.57 -46.10
N GLU A 168 -12.57 -28.77 -45.61
CA GLU A 168 -13.36 -29.97 -46.02
C GLU A 168 -14.81 -29.88 -45.56
N GLU A 169 -15.06 -29.43 -44.35
CA GLU A 169 -16.43 -29.20 -43.79
C GLU A 169 -17.18 -28.18 -44.66
N LEU A 170 -16.54 -27.06 -45.01
CA LEU A 170 -17.15 -26.01 -45.83
C LEU A 170 -17.47 -26.48 -47.23
N ARG A 171 -16.63 -27.32 -47.84
CA ARG A 171 -16.91 -27.99 -49.15
C ARG A 171 -18.17 -28.85 -49.05
N GLN A 172 -18.27 -29.68 -48.02
CA GLN A 172 -19.40 -30.56 -47.80
C GLN A 172 -20.72 -29.79 -47.62
N GLU A 173 -20.62 -28.61 -47.04
CA GLU A 173 -21.79 -27.69 -46.86
C GLU A 173 -22.13 -26.92 -48.14
N GLY A 174 -21.31 -27.04 -49.21
CA GLY A 174 -21.60 -26.46 -50.50
C GLY A 174 -21.05 -25.05 -50.73
N PHE A 175 -20.16 -24.59 -49.86
CA PHE A 175 -19.51 -23.28 -50.06
C PHE A 175 -18.35 -23.43 -51.06
N VAL A 176 -18.27 -22.49 -52.01
CA VAL A 176 -17.29 -22.53 -53.11
C VAL A 176 -16.04 -21.70 -52.80
N ARG A 177 -16.16 -20.67 -51.97
CA ARG A 177 -15.05 -19.74 -51.75
C ARG A 177 -14.88 -19.34 -50.28
N ILE A 178 -13.63 -19.09 -49.92
CA ILE A 178 -13.27 -18.46 -48.65
C ILE A 178 -12.36 -17.24 -48.90
N LYS A 179 -12.34 -16.33 -47.94
CA LYS A 179 -11.37 -15.24 -47.88
C LYS A 179 -10.45 -15.53 -46.71
N ALA A 180 -9.19 -15.84 -46.95
CA ALA A 180 -8.19 -16.11 -45.90
C ALA A 180 -7.09 -15.07 -45.97
N ASP A 181 -6.88 -14.35 -44.83
CA ASP A 181 -5.87 -13.31 -44.68
C ASP A 181 -5.94 -12.23 -45.79
N GLY A 182 -7.16 -11.92 -46.26
CA GLY A 182 -7.42 -10.89 -47.26
C GLY A 182 -7.48 -11.39 -48.67
N GLU A 183 -7.03 -12.62 -48.96
CA GLU A 183 -7.06 -13.23 -50.31
C GLU A 183 -8.24 -14.21 -50.42
N VAL A 184 -8.88 -14.22 -51.62
CA VAL A 184 -10.02 -15.11 -51.90
C VAL A 184 -9.52 -16.37 -52.60
N TYR A 185 -9.86 -17.52 -52.04
CA TYR A 185 -9.52 -18.86 -52.59
C TYR A 185 -10.78 -19.59 -52.98
N ASN A 186 -10.67 -20.37 -54.06
CA ASN A 186 -11.70 -21.34 -54.46
C ASN A 186 -11.41 -22.66 -53.75
N LEU A 187 -12.36 -23.13 -52.95
CA LEU A 187 -12.19 -24.36 -52.16
C LEU A 187 -11.98 -25.61 -53.06
N ASP A 188 -12.53 -25.64 -54.25
CA ASP A 188 -12.45 -26.81 -55.15
C ASP A 188 -11.20 -26.78 -56.07
N GLU A 189 -10.71 -25.60 -56.39
CA GLU A 189 -9.67 -25.45 -57.43
C GLU A 189 -8.29 -25.10 -56.80
N ASP A 190 -8.27 -24.41 -55.68
CA ASP A 190 -7.02 -23.92 -55.07
C ASP A 190 -6.50 -24.83 -53.98
N GLU A 191 -5.17 -25.08 -53.94
CA GLU A 191 -4.50 -25.76 -52.84
C GLU A 191 -4.18 -24.75 -51.75
N ILE A 192 -5.03 -24.69 -50.72
CA ILE A 192 -4.93 -23.70 -49.64
C ILE A 192 -3.97 -24.20 -48.55
N LYS A 193 -2.78 -23.58 -48.45
CA LYS A 193 -1.76 -23.93 -47.46
C LYS A 193 -1.52 -22.76 -46.50
N LEU A 194 -2.06 -22.85 -45.30
CA LEU A 194 -1.86 -21.87 -44.25
C LEU A 194 -0.75 -22.28 -43.28
N ALA A 195 0.05 -21.34 -42.84
CA ALA A 195 1.17 -21.60 -41.96
C ALA A 195 0.71 -21.91 -40.53
N LYS A 196 1.00 -23.11 -40.04
CA LYS A 196 0.60 -23.60 -38.71
C LYS A 196 0.92 -22.66 -37.55
N THR A 197 2.00 -21.87 -37.65
CA THR A 197 2.52 -21.01 -36.60
C THR A 197 1.99 -19.57 -36.65
N LYS A 198 1.40 -19.16 -37.81
CA LYS A 198 0.80 -17.83 -37.96
C LYS A 198 -0.67 -17.80 -37.50
N ALA A 199 -1.11 -16.64 -37.07
CA ALA A 199 -2.51 -16.40 -36.78
C ALA A 199 -3.23 -16.04 -38.10
N HIS A 200 -4.33 -16.73 -38.41
CA HIS A 200 -5.11 -16.56 -39.62
C HIS A 200 -6.51 -16.04 -39.35
N THR A 201 -7.06 -15.28 -40.27
CA THR A 201 -8.45 -14.84 -40.28
C THR A 201 -9.11 -15.40 -41.53
N ILE A 202 -10.19 -16.20 -41.34
CA ILE A 202 -10.86 -16.92 -42.43
C ILE A 202 -12.35 -16.57 -42.37
N SER A 203 -12.88 -16.13 -43.53
CA SER A 203 -14.30 -15.85 -43.73
C SER A 203 -14.81 -16.67 -44.92
N VAL A 204 -16.01 -17.20 -44.79
CA VAL A 204 -16.68 -17.89 -45.93
C VAL A 204 -17.38 -16.84 -46.78
N VAL A 205 -17.20 -16.92 -48.09
CA VAL A 205 -17.95 -16.09 -49.07
C VAL A 205 -19.32 -16.74 -49.28
N VAL A 206 -20.33 -16.15 -48.63
CA VAL A 206 -21.72 -16.65 -48.74
C VAL A 206 -22.32 -16.32 -50.08
N ASP A 207 -22.18 -15.07 -50.52
CA ASP A 207 -22.72 -14.65 -51.82
C ASP A 207 -21.93 -13.46 -52.39
N ARG A 208 -22.05 -13.23 -53.69
CA ARG A 208 -21.57 -12.07 -54.42
C ARG A 208 -22.71 -11.40 -55.13
N VAL A 209 -23.04 -10.18 -54.73
CA VAL A 209 -24.24 -9.49 -55.17
C VAL A 209 -23.88 -8.09 -55.68
N VAL A 210 -24.64 -7.60 -56.64
CA VAL A 210 -24.64 -6.19 -57.07
C VAL A 210 -25.77 -5.52 -56.33
N VAL A 211 -25.47 -4.42 -55.63
CA VAL A 211 -26.49 -3.69 -54.85
C VAL A 211 -27.53 -3.07 -55.82
N LYS A 212 -28.77 -3.51 -55.71
CA LYS A 212 -29.94 -3.03 -56.42
C LYS A 212 -31.19 -3.23 -55.57
N PRO A 213 -32.24 -2.35 -55.68
CA PRO A 213 -33.44 -2.52 -54.93
C PRO A 213 -34.09 -3.90 -55.08
N GLU A 214 -34.03 -4.48 -56.26
CA GLU A 214 -34.58 -5.82 -56.58
C GLU A 214 -33.82 -6.97 -55.92
N ALA A 215 -32.61 -6.72 -55.46
CA ALA A 215 -31.77 -7.74 -54.81
C ALA A 215 -32.08 -7.88 -53.28
N ARG A 216 -33.03 -7.13 -52.73
CA ARG A 216 -33.35 -7.10 -51.27
C ARG A 216 -33.53 -8.50 -50.68
N SER A 217 -34.39 -9.35 -51.29
CA SER A 217 -34.65 -10.72 -50.83
C SER A 217 -33.37 -11.56 -50.81
N ARG A 218 -32.59 -11.53 -51.88
CA ARG A 218 -31.35 -12.29 -52.02
C ARG A 218 -30.30 -11.83 -50.99
N ILE A 219 -30.21 -10.52 -50.78
CA ILE A 219 -29.28 -9.97 -49.77
C ILE A 219 -29.72 -10.45 -48.38
N ALA A 220 -31.05 -10.42 -48.07
CA ALA A 220 -31.59 -10.83 -46.80
C ALA A 220 -31.27 -12.31 -46.50
N ASP A 221 -31.53 -13.20 -47.52
CA ASP A 221 -31.23 -14.62 -47.37
C ASP A 221 -29.74 -14.88 -47.14
N SER A 222 -28.88 -14.17 -47.89
CA SER A 222 -27.43 -14.32 -47.76
C SER A 222 -26.90 -13.78 -46.44
N VAL A 223 -27.42 -12.65 -45.99
CA VAL A 223 -27.11 -12.07 -44.65
C VAL A 223 -27.54 -13.04 -43.52
N GLN A 224 -28.74 -13.63 -43.63
CA GLN A 224 -29.23 -14.62 -42.68
C GLN A 224 -28.30 -15.83 -42.59
N ILE A 225 -27.87 -16.36 -43.72
CA ILE A 225 -26.91 -17.50 -43.79
C ILE A 225 -25.57 -17.10 -43.16
N ALA A 226 -25.06 -15.88 -43.46
CA ALA A 226 -23.81 -15.37 -42.89
C ALA A 226 -23.89 -15.25 -41.36
N LEU A 227 -24.99 -14.67 -40.86
CA LEU A 227 -25.19 -14.50 -39.42
C LEU A 227 -25.30 -15.86 -38.69
N GLN A 228 -26.00 -16.83 -39.30
CA GLN A 228 -26.11 -18.18 -38.73
C GLN A 228 -24.76 -18.90 -38.67
N LYS A 229 -23.97 -18.78 -39.78
CA LYS A 229 -22.69 -19.47 -39.91
C LYS A 229 -21.59 -18.86 -39.02
N ALA A 230 -21.63 -17.54 -38.80
CA ALA A 230 -20.62 -16.81 -38.04
C ALA A 230 -21.15 -16.33 -36.68
N ASP A 231 -22.08 -17.04 -36.04
CA ASP A 231 -22.61 -16.78 -34.72
C ASP A 231 -23.04 -15.31 -34.50
N GLY A 232 -23.82 -14.77 -35.45
CA GLY A 232 -24.39 -13.43 -35.39
C GLY A 232 -23.53 -12.33 -36.00
N LEU A 233 -22.46 -12.65 -36.72
CA LEU A 233 -21.61 -11.69 -37.45
C LEU A 233 -21.75 -11.82 -38.96
N CYS A 234 -21.77 -10.68 -39.63
CA CYS A 234 -21.79 -10.63 -41.11
C CYS A 234 -20.83 -9.52 -41.56
N LEU A 235 -19.92 -9.83 -42.46
CA LEU A 235 -19.03 -8.85 -43.09
C LEU A 235 -19.51 -8.60 -44.52
N ILE A 236 -19.53 -7.35 -44.92
CA ILE A 236 -19.79 -6.95 -46.29
C ILE A 236 -18.51 -6.36 -46.85
N ASP A 237 -17.87 -7.13 -47.76
CA ASP A 237 -16.66 -6.70 -48.45
C ASP A 237 -17.08 -5.91 -49.68
N VAL A 238 -16.93 -4.62 -49.63
CA VAL A 238 -17.24 -3.72 -50.75
C VAL A 238 -16.02 -3.68 -51.68
N ILE A 239 -16.15 -4.27 -52.86
CA ILE A 239 -15.01 -4.41 -53.79
C ILE A 239 -14.44 -3.03 -54.15
N GLY A 240 -13.21 -2.77 -53.73
CA GLY A 240 -12.53 -1.48 -53.92
C GLY A 240 -12.70 -0.47 -52.81
N ALA A 241 -13.31 -0.85 -51.67
CA ALA A 241 -13.51 -0.01 -50.50
C ALA A 241 -13.28 -0.81 -49.22
N GLU A 242 -13.60 -0.26 -48.07
CA GLU A 242 -13.42 -0.91 -46.78
C GLU A 242 -14.53 -1.95 -46.50
N GLU A 243 -14.21 -2.95 -45.71
CA GLU A 243 -15.17 -3.96 -45.23
C GLU A 243 -16.10 -3.33 -44.18
N LEU A 244 -17.41 -3.59 -44.30
CA LEU A 244 -18.42 -3.18 -43.34
C LEU A 244 -18.76 -4.38 -42.44
N ILE A 245 -18.89 -4.11 -41.14
CA ILE A 245 -19.15 -5.13 -40.13
C ILE A 245 -20.57 -4.94 -39.59
N TYR A 246 -21.38 -5.99 -39.65
CA TYR A 246 -22.71 -6.02 -39.09
C TYR A 246 -22.82 -7.12 -38.06
N SER A 247 -23.69 -6.90 -37.05
CA SER A 247 -23.89 -7.90 -36.00
C SER A 247 -25.34 -7.96 -35.52
N GLU A 248 -25.84 -9.14 -35.43
CA GLU A 248 -27.14 -9.43 -34.79
C GLU A 248 -27.05 -9.25 -33.26
N LYS A 249 -25.82 -9.19 -32.72
CA LYS A 249 -25.57 -9.05 -31.28
C LYS A 249 -25.37 -7.59 -30.90
N LEU A 250 -24.17 -7.05 -30.97
CA LEU A 250 -23.86 -5.68 -30.56
C LEU A 250 -23.05 -4.97 -31.66
N ALA A 251 -23.62 -3.91 -32.24
CA ALA A 251 -22.91 -3.11 -33.26
C ALA A 251 -23.36 -1.66 -33.26
N CYS A 252 -22.43 -0.77 -33.66
CA CYS A 252 -22.72 0.63 -33.89
C CYS A 252 -22.92 0.84 -35.41
N PRO A 253 -24.11 1.20 -35.87
CA PRO A 253 -24.37 1.34 -37.30
C PRO A 253 -23.65 2.54 -37.94
N ASP A 254 -23.33 3.59 -37.16
CA ASP A 254 -22.69 4.80 -37.70
C ASP A 254 -21.17 4.68 -37.80
N CYS A 255 -20.55 3.88 -36.90
CA CYS A 255 -19.09 3.73 -36.83
C CYS A 255 -18.58 2.42 -37.38
N ASN A 256 -19.49 1.54 -37.81
CA ASN A 256 -19.19 0.19 -38.31
C ASN A 256 -18.34 -0.64 -37.33
N LEU A 257 -18.60 -0.47 -36.03
CA LEU A 257 -17.90 -1.19 -34.97
C LEU A 257 -18.82 -2.30 -34.44
N SER A 258 -18.33 -3.54 -34.48
CA SER A 258 -18.99 -4.67 -33.83
C SER A 258 -18.25 -5.04 -32.55
N PHE A 259 -19.00 -5.40 -31.54
CA PHE A 259 -18.49 -5.66 -30.18
C PHE A 259 -18.83 -7.07 -29.74
N GLU A 260 -17.98 -7.62 -28.90
CA GLU A 260 -18.18 -8.91 -28.26
C GLU A 260 -19.35 -8.82 -27.28
N GLU A 261 -19.94 -9.96 -26.97
CA GLU A 261 -21.02 -10.06 -25.98
C GLU A 261 -20.59 -9.53 -24.62
N LEU A 262 -21.47 -8.83 -23.90
CA LEU A 262 -21.23 -8.33 -22.57
C LEU A 262 -21.11 -9.49 -21.56
N THR A 263 -19.87 -9.90 -21.29
CA THR A 263 -19.56 -10.92 -20.27
C THR A 263 -18.80 -10.28 -19.12
N PRO A 264 -18.88 -10.83 -17.89
CA PRO A 264 -18.10 -10.29 -16.77
C PRO A 264 -16.58 -10.26 -17.02
N ARG A 265 -16.06 -11.07 -17.97
CA ARG A 265 -14.64 -11.12 -18.31
C ARG A 265 -14.11 -9.83 -18.94
N ILE A 266 -14.95 -9.14 -19.73
CA ILE A 266 -14.51 -7.89 -20.40
C ILE A 266 -14.32 -6.73 -19.42
N PHE A 267 -14.92 -6.83 -18.23
CA PHE A 267 -14.76 -5.85 -17.16
C PHE A 267 -13.62 -6.21 -16.20
N SER A 268 -12.86 -7.28 -16.47
CA SER A 268 -11.73 -7.67 -15.63
C SER A 268 -10.44 -7.03 -16.13
N PHE A 269 -9.83 -6.20 -15.31
CA PHE A 269 -8.50 -5.65 -15.62
C PHE A 269 -7.37 -6.65 -15.33
N ASN A 270 -7.69 -7.81 -14.75
CA ASN A 270 -6.74 -8.91 -14.51
C ASN A 270 -6.72 -9.93 -15.65
N ALA A 271 -7.64 -9.81 -16.61
CA ALA A 271 -7.77 -10.72 -17.75
C ALA A 271 -7.45 -9.98 -19.05
N PRO A 272 -6.73 -10.60 -20.01
CA PRO A 272 -6.36 -9.94 -21.27
C PRO A 272 -7.54 -9.42 -22.09
N TYR A 273 -8.73 -10.00 -21.90
CA TYR A 273 -9.95 -9.60 -22.62
C TYR A 273 -10.39 -8.18 -22.27
N GLY A 274 -10.31 -7.81 -20.97
CA GLY A 274 -10.75 -6.50 -20.49
C GLY A 274 -9.62 -5.51 -20.21
N ALA A 275 -8.42 -6.02 -19.91
CA ALA A 275 -7.28 -5.19 -19.53
C ALA A 275 -6.81 -4.27 -20.65
N CYS A 276 -6.50 -3.02 -20.31
CA CYS A 276 -5.89 -2.07 -21.24
C CYS A 276 -4.59 -2.67 -21.83
N ASP A 277 -4.46 -2.68 -23.13
CA ASP A 277 -3.32 -3.31 -23.84
C ASP A 277 -1.98 -2.61 -23.53
N LYS A 278 -1.99 -1.29 -23.22
CA LYS A 278 -0.77 -0.53 -22.93
C LYS A 278 -0.24 -0.84 -21.52
N CYS A 279 -1.09 -0.85 -20.51
CA CYS A 279 -0.67 -1.04 -19.11
C CYS A 279 -0.93 -2.45 -18.57
N GLY A 280 -1.51 -3.35 -19.36
CA GLY A 280 -1.82 -4.71 -18.90
C GLY A 280 -2.77 -4.74 -17.70
N GLY A 281 -3.60 -3.72 -17.52
CA GLY A 281 -4.57 -3.66 -16.41
C GLY A 281 -4.02 -3.03 -15.12
N ILE A 282 -2.80 -2.51 -15.12
CA ILE A 282 -2.18 -1.91 -13.93
C ILE A 282 -2.73 -0.49 -13.66
N GLY A 283 -3.08 0.22 -14.73
CA GLY A 283 -3.51 1.63 -14.62
C GLY A 283 -2.35 2.61 -14.58
N UNK A 284 -1.32 2.40 -14.07
CA UNK A 284 -0.46 3.01 -14.03
C UNK A 284 0.28 2.64 -14.93
N VAL A 285 0.98 3.24 -15.65
CA VAL A 285 2.07 2.88 -16.56
C VAL A 285 3.19 3.85 -16.40
N ASP A 286 4.32 3.28 -16.46
CA ASP A 286 5.63 3.91 -16.50
C ASP A 286 6.03 4.57 -15.20
N PHE A 287 6.86 3.85 -14.52
CA PHE A 287 7.94 4.41 -13.77
C PHE A 287 8.76 5.26 -14.76
N LYS A 288 8.30 6.47 -15.04
CA LYS A 288 9.07 7.43 -15.84
C LYS A 288 10.09 8.09 -14.93
N ILE A 289 11.33 8.16 -15.40
CA ILE A 289 12.35 8.98 -14.74
C ILE A 289 11.94 10.43 -14.97
N ASP A 290 11.76 11.16 -13.90
CA ASP A 290 11.30 12.55 -13.93
C ASP A 290 12.51 13.47 -14.12
N PRO A 291 12.55 14.28 -15.17
CA PRO A 291 13.62 15.27 -15.35
C PRO A 291 13.82 16.20 -14.15
N ASP A 292 12.74 16.54 -13.44
CA ASP A 292 12.83 17.44 -12.28
C ASP A 292 13.41 16.75 -11.04
N LEU A 293 13.36 15.41 -10.97
CA LEU A 293 14.07 14.65 -9.94
C LEU A 293 15.54 14.42 -10.32
N VAL A 294 15.86 14.39 -11.62
CA VAL A 294 17.23 14.30 -12.14
C VAL A 294 17.96 15.64 -11.98
N ILE A 295 17.26 16.75 -12.22
CA ILE A 295 17.78 18.13 -12.05
C ILE A 295 16.89 18.85 -11.02
N PRO A 296 17.03 18.53 -9.72
CA PRO A 296 16.11 19.08 -8.70
C PRO A 296 16.29 20.57 -8.42
N ASP A 297 17.47 21.13 -8.72
CA ASP A 297 17.73 22.57 -8.58
C ASP A 297 18.29 23.11 -9.91
N ARG A 298 17.43 23.65 -10.71
CA ARG A 298 17.76 24.22 -12.02
C ARG A 298 18.55 25.55 -11.93
N ASN A 299 18.71 26.12 -10.70
CA ASN A 299 19.55 27.29 -10.49
C ASN A 299 21.03 26.93 -10.34
N LYS A 300 21.33 25.66 -10.12
CA LYS A 300 22.72 25.16 -10.09
C LYS A 300 23.26 24.97 -11.50
N SER A 301 24.54 25.22 -11.66
CA SER A 301 25.27 24.87 -12.87
C SER A 301 25.64 23.38 -12.87
N ILE A 302 26.00 22.82 -14.01
CA ILE A 302 26.41 21.42 -14.13
C ILE A 302 27.65 21.16 -13.26
N LYS A 303 28.58 22.11 -13.21
CA LYS A 303 29.80 22.04 -12.35
C LYS A 303 29.43 22.01 -10.85
N GLU A 304 28.36 22.68 -10.46
CA GLU A 304 27.88 22.68 -9.07
C GLU A 304 27.05 21.43 -8.72
N GLY A 305 26.89 20.50 -9.67
CA GLY A 305 26.18 19.24 -9.46
C GLY A 305 24.68 19.31 -9.74
N ALA A 306 24.26 20.08 -10.74
CA ALA A 306 22.85 20.13 -11.15
C ALA A 306 22.30 18.73 -11.50
N ILE A 307 23.14 17.87 -12.11
CA ILE A 307 22.76 16.48 -12.46
C ILE A 307 22.91 15.61 -11.20
N TYR A 308 21.87 15.54 -10.40
CA TYR A 308 21.89 14.94 -9.07
C TYR A 308 22.33 13.46 -9.05
N PRO A 309 21.86 12.57 -9.95
CA PRO A 309 22.31 11.17 -9.95
C PRO A 309 23.84 11.01 -10.13
N TRP A 310 24.47 11.91 -10.83
CA TRP A 310 25.90 11.85 -11.15
C TRP A 310 26.77 12.66 -10.17
N SER A 311 26.20 13.65 -9.49
CA SER A 311 26.93 14.56 -8.59
C SER A 311 27.52 13.86 -7.35
N LYS A 312 27.04 12.69 -7.01
CA LYS A 312 27.50 11.90 -5.84
C LYS A 312 28.52 10.83 -6.18
N SER A 313 28.89 10.69 -7.45
CA SER A 313 29.79 9.63 -7.87
C SER A 313 31.26 9.99 -7.56
N SER A 314 31.95 9.04 -6.98
CA SER A 314 33.40 9.18 -6.69
C SER A 314 34.31 8.64 -7.80
N THR A 315 33.74 8.16 -8.91
CA THR A 315 34.52 7.42 -9.91
C THR A 315 35.17 8.27 -10.98
N GLY A 316 34.84 9.56 -11.11
CA GLY A 316 35.32 10.44 -12.17
C GLY A 316 34.84 10.09 -13.57
N TYR A 317 34.12 8.98 -13.74
CA TYR A 317 33.60 8.53 -15.05
C TYR A 317 32.62 9.55 -15.62
N TYR A 318 31.68 9.99 -14.80
CA TYR A 318 30.63 10.93 -15.24
C TYR A 318 31.23 12.30 -15.57
N ASP A 319 32.29 12.72 -14.83
CA ASP A 319 33.00 13.96 -15.10
C ASP A 319 33.68 13.91 -16.47
N ASP A 320 34.35 12.77 -16.80
CA ASP A 320 34.97 12.56 -18.10
C ASP A 320 33.94 12.59 -19.24
N VAL A 321 32.75 11.96 -19.04
CA VAL A 321 31.67 11.97 -20.03
C VAL A 321 31.12 13.38 -20.22
N LEU A 322 30.82 14.10 -19.12
CA LEU A 322 30.29 15.46 -19.19
C LEU A 322 31.30 16.41 -19.86
N LYS A 323 32.58 16.26 -19.59
CA LYS A 323 33.62 17.07 -20.23
C LYS A 323 33.64 16.86 -21.75
N ALA A 324 33.53 15.60 -22.19
CA ALA A 324 33.45 15.29 -23.63
C ALA A 324 32.20 15.93 -24.29
N VAL A 325 31.05 15.91 -23.60
CA VAL A 325 29.80 16.54 -24.05
C VAL A 325 30.01 18.07 -24.11
N GLN A 326 30.58 18.66 -23.08
CA GLN A 326 30.90 20.10 -23.02
C GLN A 326 31.73 20.53 -24.21
N GLU A 327 32.81 19.82 -24.50
CA GLU A 327 33.73 20.13 -25.61
C GLU A 327 33.07 19.98 -27.00
N ALA A 328 32.31 18.89 -27.19
CA ALA A 328 31.68 18.57 -28.46
C ALA A 328 30.57 19.58 -28.85
N TYR A 329 29.72 19.97 -27.88
CA TYR A 329 28.58 20.86 -28.14
C TYR A 329 28.86 22.32 -27.70
N LYS A 330 30.07 22.63 -27.25
CA LYS A 330 30.49 23.97 -26.78
C LYS A 330 29.56 24.54 -25.73
N MET A 331 29.11 23.69 -24.80
CA MET A 331 28.17 24.07 -23.73
C MET A 331 28.88 24.81 -22.62
N ASP A 332 28.23 25.82 -22.05
CA ASP A 332 28.76 26.52 -20.88
C ASP A 332 28.25 25.86 -19.61
N PHE A 333 29.08 25.11 -18.91
CA PHE A 333 28.73 24.39 -17.68
C PHE A 333 28.84 25.24 -16.41
N ASP A 334 29.20 26.52 -16.54
CA ASP A 334 29.35 27.45 -15.41
C ASP A 334 28.04 28.24 -15.14
N ILE A 335 27.11 28.30 -16.11
CA ILE A 335 25.83 28.98 -15.93
C ILE A 335 24.78 28.03 -15.35
N PRO A 336 23.72 28.58 -14.68
CA PRO A 336 22.61 27.77 -14.18
C PRO A 336 21.96 26.90 -15.28
N PHE A 337 21.58 25.67 -14.93
CA PHE A 337 20.98 24.73 -15.88
C PHE A 337 19.77 25.33 -16.63
N LYS A 338 18.94 26.12 -15.94
CA LYS A 338 17.78 26.81 -16.55
C LYS A 338 18.16 27.82 -17.64
N GLU A 339 19.37 28.35 -17.61
CA GLU A 339 19.86 29.36 -18.56
C GLU A 339 20.55 28.74 -19.79
N LEU A 340 20.80 27.42 -19.75
CA LEU A 340 21.27 26.71 -20.93
C LEU A 340 20.21 26.74 -22.03
N PRO A 341 20.60 26.84 -23.32
CA PRO A 341 19.65 26.69 -24.43
C PRO A 341 18.88 25.37 -24.30
N GLN A 342 17.59 25.36 -24.68
CA GLN A 342 16.74 24.18 -24.57
C GLN A 342 17.34 22.95 -25.24
N GLU A 343 17.97 23.15 -26.41
CA GLU A 343 18.68 22.08 -27.14
C GLU A 343 19.77 21.43 -26.27
N HIS A 344 20.55 22.23 -25.55
CA HIS A 344 21.60 21.72 -24.63
C HIS A 344 21.00 20.96 -23.44
N GLN A 345 19.89 21.49 -22.88
CA GLN A 345 19.17 20.78 -21.80
C GLN A 345 18.67 19.42 -22.29
N ASP A 346 18.12 19.38 -23.50
CA ASP A 346 17.59 18.14 -24.10
C ASP A 346 18.69 17.13 -24.40
N ILE A 347 19.84 17.58 -24.92
CA ILE A 347 21.00 16.71 -25.13
C ILE A 347 21.46 16.10 -23.79
N ILE A 348 21.58 16.90 -22.73
CA ILE A 348 21.98 16.41 -21.42
C ILE A 348 20.98 15.37 -20.88
N LEU A 349 19.68 15.66 -20.96
CA LEU A 349 18.65 14.79 -20.41
C LEU A 349 18.39 13.53 -21.27
N TYR A 350 18.30 13.70 -22.59
CA TYR A 350 17.82 12.64 -23.50
C TYR A 350 18.89 12.12 -24.46
N GLY A 351 20.02 12.81 -24.57
CA GLY A 351 21.13 12.39 -25.43
C GLY A 351 21.08 12.94 -26.84
N SER A 352 22.01 12.50 -27.68
CA SER A 352 22.13 12.89 -29.08
C SER A 352 22.49 11.69 -29.94
N ASP A 353 22.02 11.71 -31.20
CA ASP A 353 22.36 10.67 -32.17
C ASP A 353 23.79 10.85 -32.75
N GLU A 354 24.41 11.99 -32.54
CA GLU A 354 25.76 12.25 -33.01
C GLU A 354 26.80 11.45 -32.22
N ARG A 355 27.82 10.99 -32.94
CA ARG A 355 28.98 10.34 -32.31
C ARG A 355 30.04 11.37 -31.99
N ILE A 356 30.38 11.53 -30.75
CA ILE A 356 31.37 12.47 -30.25
C ILE A 356 32.61 11.72 -29.74
N PRO A 357 33.80 12.32 -29.82
CA PRO A 357 35.01 11.69 -29.24
C PRO A 357 34.98 11.78 -27.72
N MET A 358 34.82 10.61 -27.08
CA MET A 358 34.80 10.51 -25.63
C MET A 358 36.12 9.94 -25.13
N ARG A 359 36.85 10.73 -24.32
CA ARG A 359 38.06 10.32 -23.63
C ARG A 359 37.71 9.95 -22.19
N ILE A 360 37.45 8.66 -21.97
CA ILE A 360 36.94 8.14 -20.69
C ILE A 360 38.04 7.30 -20.00
N ARG A 361 38.10 7.43 -18.69
CA ARG A 361 39.01 6.65 -17.83
C ARG A 361 38.54 5.19 -17.78
N GLU A 362 39.47 4.26 -17.95
CA GLU A 362 39.17 2.83 -17.80
C GLU A 362 38.94 2.49 -16.32
N PHE A 363 37.90 1.69 -16.06
CA PHE A 363 37.51 1.34 -14.69
C PHE A 363 38.68 0.69 -13.92
N GLY A 364 39.01 1.25 -12.76
CA GLY A 364 40.10 0.74 -11.89
C GLY A 364 41.50 1.07 -12.37
N SER A 365 41.65 1.93 -13.38
CA SER A 365 42.96 2.28 -13.99
C SER A 365 43.12 3.79 -14.09
N LYS A 366 44.38 4.25 -14.23
CA LYS A 366 44.70 5.65 -14.58
C LYS A 366 44.79 5.87 -16.09
N ARG A 367 44.52 4.84 -16.90
CA ARG A 367 44.61 4.91 -18.36
C ARG A 367 43.30 5.48 -18.93
N TYR A 368 43.44 6.25 -20.01
CA TYR A 368 42.31 6.85 -20.77
C TYR A 368 42.15 6.13 -22.09
N ARG A 369 40.93 5.86 -22.48
CA ARG A 369 40.61 5.35 -23.81
C ARG A 369 39.76 6.38 -24.53
N THR A 370 40.14 6.70 -25.76
CA THR A 370 39.34 7.60 -26.61
C THR A 370 38.62 6.77 -27.64
N SER A 371 37.31 6.98 -27.77
CA SER A 371 36.46 6.30 -28.76
C SER A 371 35.30 7.21 -29.19
N LEU A 372 34.84 7.04 -30.45
CA LEU A 372 33.69 7.74 -30.99
C LEU A 372 32.43 7.04 -30.47
N GLN A 373 31.70 7.68 -29.58
CA GLN A 373 30.45 7.13 -28.98
C GLN A 373 29.31 8.14 -29.00
N LYS A 374 28.08 7.64 -29.00
CA LYS A 374 26.88 8.48 -28.80
C LYS A 374 26.74 8.80 -27.30
N PHE A 375 26.42 10.04 -27.00
CA PHE A 375 25.98 10.42 -25.66
C PHE A 375 24.49 10.08 -25.55
N ILE A 376 24.18 9.09 -24.77
CA ILE A 376 22.79 8.57 -24.66
C ILE A 376 21.89 9.42 -23.76
N GLY A 377 22.45 10.41 -23.01
CA GLY A 377 21.67 11.21 -22.07
C GLY A 377 21.51 10.58 -20.71
N VAL A 378 21.25 11.41 -19.71
CA VAL A 378 21.13 10.97 -18.31
C VAL A 378 19.92 10.05 -18.11
N ILE A 379 18.75 10.41 -18.66
CA ILE A 379 17.51 9.64 -18.49
C ILE A 379 17.58 8.26 -19.16
N PRO A 380 17.97 8.14 -20.43
CA PRO A 380 18.18 6.81 -21.03
C PRO A 380 19.27 5.99 -20.35
N PHE A 381 20.34 6.64 -19.84
CA PHE A 381 21.38 5.99 -19.06
C PHE A 381 20.79 5.32 -17.79
N LEU A 382 20.03 6.07 -17.01
CA LEU A 382 19.40 5.55 -15.80
C LEU A 382 18.41 4.41 -16.13
N ARG A 383 17.58 4.59 -17.19
CA ARG A 383 16.63 3.56 -17.64
C ARG A 383 17.35 2.25 -18.04
N LYS A 384 18.47 2.35 -18.73
CA LYS A 384 19.30 1.19 -19.13
C LYS A 384 19.78 0.43 -17.89
N HIS A 385 20.24 1.15 -16.86
CA HIS A 385 20.76 0.55 -15.62
C HIS A 385 19.65 0.01 -14.70
N TYR A 386 18.42 0.53 -14.80
CA TYR A 386 17.25 0.00 -14.08
C TYR A 386 16.91 -1.44 -14.51
N ASN A 387 17.19 -1.78 -15.77
CA ASN A 387 16.89 -3.11 -16.34
C ASN A 387 18.02 -4.13 -16.08
N VAL A 388 19.10 -3.74 -15.40
CA VAL A 388 20.18 -4.66 -15.02
C VAL A 388 19.85 -5.30 -13.66
N ASP A 389 20.18 -6.57 -13.47
CA ASP A 389 19.90 -7.34 -12.26
C ASP A 389 20.78 -6.93 -11.08
N SER A 390 20.56 -5.72 -10.59
CA SER A 390 21.22 -5.19 -9.39
C SER A 390 20.17 -4.46 -8.54
N GLU A 391 19.82 -5.04 -7.41
CA GLU A 391 18.86 -4.43 -6.46
C GLU A 391 19.33 -3.05 -5.96
N TYR A 392 20.66 -2.87 -5.82
CA TYR A 392 21.23 -1.58 -5.42
C TYR A 392 20.92 -0.51 -6.46
N TRP A 393 21.17 -0.81 -7.76
CA TRP A 393 20.89 0.15 -8.84
C TRP A 393 19.40 0.42 -8.99
N LYS A 394 18.55 -0.60 -8.85
CA LYS A 394 17.09 -0.42 -8.89
C LYS A 394 16.63 0.55 -7.79
N ALA A 395 17.01 0.28 -6.54
CA ALA A 395 16.64 1.12 -5.40
C ALA A 395 17.17 2.56 -5.53
N GLU A 396 18.35 2.75 -6.10
CA GLU A 396 18.90 4.09 -6.32
C GLU A 396 18.14 4.84 -7.41
N ILE A 397 17.83 4.17 -8.53
CA ILE A 397 17.13 4.78 -9.68
C ILE A 397 15.67 5.07 -9.36
N GLU A 398 15.01 4.23 -8.56
CA GLU A 398 13.60 4.44 -8.14
C GLU A 398 13.39 5.81 -7.46
N LYS A 399 14.44 6.38 -6.87
CA LYS A 399 14.38 7.74 -6.29
C LYS A 399 14.11 8.83 -7.32
N TYR A 400 14.38 8.57 -8.59
CA TYR A 400 14.21 9.50 -9.71
C TYR A 400 12.98 9.17 -10.56
N MET A 401 12.14 8.21 -10.10
CA MET A 401 11.00 7.71 -10.87
C MET A 401 9.68 8.18 -10.27
N VAL A 402 8.73 8.52 -11.14
CA VAL A 402 7.36 8.84 -10.77
C VAL A 402 6.40 7.91 -11.51
N THR A 403 5.32 7.54 -10.85
CA THR A 403 4.24 6.77 -11.47
C THR A 403 3.24 7.74 -12.08
N THR A 404 2.92 7.55 -13.36
CA THR A 404 1.91 8.36 -14.05
C THR A 404 0.74 7.46 -14.48
N PRO A 405 -0.49 7.99 -14.51
CA PRO A 405 -1.61 7.26 -15.09
C PRO A 405 -1.32 6.86 -16.54
N CYS A 406 -1.78 5.69 -16.92
CA CYS A 406 -1.62 5.20 -18.31
C CYS A 406 -2.29 6.15 -19.30
N GLU A 407 -1.53 6.68 -20.25
CA GLU A 407 -2.03 7.62 -21.28
C GLU A 407 -3.20 7.06 -22.10
N LYS A 408 -3.23 5.72 -22.34
CA LYS A 408 -4.28 5.07 -23.15
C LYS A 408 -5.60 4.94 -22.40
N CYS A 409 -5.56 4.61 -21.09
CA CYS A 409 -6.79 4.35 -20.32
C CYS A 409 -7.05 5.41 -19.24
N GLY A 410 -6.18 6.42 -19.09
CA GLY A 410 -6.32 7.46 -18.07
C GLY A 410 -6.38 6.92 -16.63
N GLY A 411 -5.76 5.76 -16.36
CA GLY A 411 -5.83 5.10 -15.05
C GLY A 411 -6.95 4.09 -14.91
N ALA A 412 -7.89 4.02 -15.86
CA ALA A 412 -9.09 3.17 -15.76
C ALA A 412 -8.83 1.66 -15.87
N ARG A 413 -7.62 1.25 -16.25
CA ARG A 413 -7.16 -0.16 -16.31
C ARG A 413 -7.80 -1.01 -17.42
N LEU A 414 -8.92 -0.58 -17.98
CA LEU A 414 -9.75 -1.33 -18.94
C LEU A 414 -9.59 -0.79 -20.36
N LYS A 415 -10.01 -1.61 -21.33
CA LYS A 415 -10.15 -1.23 -22.73
C LYS A 415 -11.31 -0.21 -22.91
N PRO A 416 -11.35 0.51 -24.06
CA PRO A 416 -12.41 1.52 -24.29
C PRO A 416 -13.83 0.99 -24.28
N PHE A 417 -14.08 -0.24 -24.79
CA PHE A 417 -15.44 -0.77 -24.87
C PHE A 417 -16.07 -1.06 -23.50
N PRO A 418 -15.42 -1.80 -22.56
CA PRO A 418 -15.96 -1.92 -21.21
C PRO A 418 -16.24 -0.56 -20.52
N LEU A 419 -15.39 0.44 -20.78
CA LEU A 419 -15.58 1.80 -20.22
C LEU A 419 -16.75 2.56 -20.86
N ALA A 420 -17.20 2.10 -22.02
CA ALA A 420 -18.37 2.69 -22.70
C ALA A 420 -19.68 2.05 -22.27
N VAL A 421 -19.66 1.03 -21.40
CA VAL A 421 -20.89 0.41 -20.84
C VAL A 421 -21.27 1.20 -19.58
N ARG A 422 -22.53 1.63 -19.49
CA ARG A 422 -23.03 2.51 -18.43
C ARG A 422 -24.29 1.97 -17.78
N ILE A 423 -24.42 2.22 -16.48
CA ILE A 423 -25.64 2.06 -15.72
C ILE A 423 -26.01 3.46 -15.19
N ASN A 424 -27.18 3.94 -15.54
CA ASN A 424 -27.63 5.28 -15.16
C ASN A 424 -26.61 6.38 -15.48
N GLY A 425 -25.96 6.27 -16.66
CA GLY A 425 -24.96 7.24 -17.12
C GLY A 425 -23.54 7.06 -16.62
N ILE A 426 -23.29 6.15 -15.65
CA ILE A 426 -22.00 5.96 -14.98
C ILE A 426 -21.36 4.65 -15.44
N ASN A 427 -20.07 4.68 -15.82
CA ASN A 427 -19.34 3.45 -16.16
C ASN A 427 -18.69 2.82 -14.90
N ILE A 428 -18.18 1.60 -15.03
CA ILE A 428 -17.65 0.83 -13.90
C ILE A 428 -16.45 1.54 -13.22
N TYR A 429 -15.61 2.25 -13.97
CA TYR A 429 -14.45 2.98 -13.41
C TYR A 429 -14.90 4.25 -12.71
N GLU A 430 -15.80 5.02 -13.32
CA GLU A 430 -16.40 6.22 -12.71
C GLU A 430 -17.09 5.85 -11.38
N PHE A 431 -17.81 4.71 -11.34
CA PHE A 431 -18.37 4.17 -10.10
C PHE A 431 -17.28 3.89 -9.06
N CYS A 432 -16.19 3.24 -9.47
CA CYS A 432 -15.10 2.90 -8.55
C CYS A 432 -14.33 4.13 -8.03
N LEU A 433 -14.40 5.27 -8.72
CA LEU A 433 -13.78 6.52 -8.27
C LEU A 433 -14.64 7.25 -7.23
N MET A 434 -15.92 6.94 -7.13
CA MET A 434 -16.80 7.56 -6.13
C MET A 434 -16.33 7.21 -4.72
N PRO A 435 -16.37 8.16 -3.77
CA PRO A 435 -16.31 7.79 -2.35
C PRO A 435 -17.37 6.76 -2.00
N VAL A 436 -17.06 5.86 -1.07
CA VAL A 436 -17.92 4.72 -0.70
C VAL A 436 -19.33 5.18 -0.30
N ASP A 437 -19.48 6.30 0.41
CA ASP A 437 -20.79 6.85 0.77
C ASP A 437 -21.58 7.25 -0.48
N LYS A 438 -20.95 7.90 -1.46
CA LYS A 438 -21.60 8.29 -2.71
C LYS A 438 -21.94 7.08 -3.58
N ALA A 439 -21.06 6.07 -3.59
CA ALA A 439 -21.33 4.79 -4.26
C ALA A 439 -22.55 4.10 -3.63
N TYR A 440 -22.64 4.14 -2.29
CA TYR A 440 -23.78 3.58 -1.54
C TYR A 440 -25.08 4.32 -1.89
N GLU A 441 -25.05 5.66 -1.92
CA GLU A 441 -26.20 6.49 -2.33
C GLU A 441 -26.63 6.14 -3.77
N PHE A 442 -25.67 6.12 -4.69
CA PHE A 442 -25.93 5.78 -6.10
C PHE A 442 -26.61 4.41 -6.25
N VAL A 443 -26.07 3.37 -5.57
CA VAL A 443 -26.67 2.03 -5.62
C VAL A 443 -28.10 2.04 -5.04
N THR A 444 -28.32 2.82 -3.99
CA THR A 444 -29.66 2.96 -3.39
C THR A 444 -30.64 3.62 -4.38
N ASP A 445 -30.22 4.64 -5.10
CA ASP A 445 -31.01 5.34 -6.12
C ASP A 445 -31.35 4.44 -7.32
N LEU A 446 -30.49 3.42 -7.62
CA LEU A 446 -30.76 2.47 -8.70
C LEU A 446 -32.07 1.71 -8.48
N TYR A 447 -32.46 1.46 -7.22
CA TYR A 447 -33.76 0.80 -6.92
C TYR A 447 -34.96 1.60 -7.39
N LEU A 448 -34.80 2.92 -7.60
CA LEU A 448 -35.89 3.82 -8.03
C LEU A 448 -35.84 4.10 -9.55
N THR A 449 -34.64 3.92 -10.16
CA THR A 449 -34.40 4.37 -11.55
C THR A 449 -34.32 3.24 -12.57
N LEU A 450 -34.02 2.01 -12.14
CA LEU A 450 -33.97 0.86 -13.04
C LEU A 450 -35.37 0.38 -13.44
N SER A 451 -35.48 -0.11 -14.67
CA SER A 451 -36.71 -0.72 -15.15
C SER A 451 -37.02 -2.04 -14.41
N ASP A 452 -38.30 -2.46 -14.42
CA ASP A 452 -38.72 -3.73 -13.83
C ASP A 452 -37.91 -4.92 -14.35
N PHE A 453 -37.55 -4.91 -15.63
CA PHE A 453 -36.75 -5.96 -16.27
C PHE A 453 -35.33 -5.97 -15.68
N GLN A 454 -34.67 -4.80 -15.61
CA GLN A 454 -33.33 -4.67 -15.04
C GLN A 454 -33.34 -5.04 -13.56
N MET A 455 -34.36 -4.68 -12.81
CA MET A 455 -34.49 -5.05 -11.40
C MET A 455 -34.65 -6.56 -11.22
N LYS A 456 -35.43 -7.25 -12.05
CA LYS A 456 -35.57 -8.71 -11.97
C LYS A 456 -34.20 -9.42 -12.14
N ILE A 457 -33.33 -8.88 -12.97
CA ILE A 457 -31.99 -9.45 -13.24
C ILE A 457 -30.97 -9.00 -12.18
N GLY A 458 -30.96 -7.72 -11.83
CA GLY A 458 -29.90 -7.10 -11.06
C GLY A 458 -30.10 -7.05 -9.55
N LYS A 459 -31.30 -7.25 -9.04
CA LYS A 459 -31.66 -7.03 -7.63
C LYS A 459 -30.73 -7.73 -6.65
N GLN A 460 -30.51 -9.02 -6.82
CA GLN A 460 -29.65 -9.81 -5.92
C GLN A 460 -28.21 -9.28 -5.90
N ILE A 461 -27.69 -8.88 -7.06
CA ILE A 461 -26.34 -8.32 -7.18
C ILE A 461 -26.30 -6.95 -6.47
N LEU A 462 -27.32 -6.12 -6.69
CA LEU A 462 -27.44 -4.80 -6.06
C LEU A 462 -27.51 -4.92 -4.54
N ASP A 463 -28.29 -5.89 -4.02
CA ASP A 463 -28.40 -6.14 -2.57
C ASP A 463 -27.01 -6.46 -1.98
N GLU A 464 -26.20 -7.29 -2.67
CA GLU A 464 -24.85 -7.64 -2.23
C GLU A 464 -23.89 -6.44 -2.27
N VAL A 465 -23.91 -5.67 -3.37
CA VAL A 465 -23.06 -4.46 -3.49
C VAL A 465 -23.44 -3.44 -2.41
N ARG A 466 -24.73 -3.19 -2.23
CA ARG A 466 -25.24 -2.24 -1.22
C ARG A 466 -24.83 -2.64 0.19
N ALA A 467 -24.97 -3.94 0.53
CA ALA A 467 -24.59 -4.45 1.86
C ALA A 467 -23.10 -4.25 2.13
N ARG A 468 -22.22 -4.59 1.16
CA ARG A 468 -20.78 -4.43 1.31
C ARG A 468 -20.36 -2.96 1.43
N LEU A 469 -20.94 -2.07 0.62
CA LEU A 469 -20.70 -0.62 0.71
C LEU A 469 -21.14 -0.10 2.09
N LYS A 470 -22.29 -0.55 2.58
CA LYS A 470 -22.80 -0.20 3.91
C LYS A 470 -21.80 -0.60 5.01
N PHE A 471 -21.22 -1.81 4.93
CA PHE A 471 -20.24 -2.25 5.92
C PHE A 471 -18.97 -1.38 5.88
N LEU A 472 -18.52 -0.97 4.70
CA LEU A 472 -17.38 -0.04 4.61
C LEU A 472 -17.69 1.31 5.28
N CYS A 473 -18.91 1.82 5.11
CA CYS A 473 -19.38 3.03 5.81
C CYS A 473 -19.42 2.83 7.33
N ASP A 474 -19.92 1.68 7.78
CA ASP A 474 -20.10 1.36 9.20
C ASP A 474 -18.74 1.26 9.93
N VAL A 475 -17.66 0.85 9.24
CA VAL A 475 -16.30 0.83 9.82
C VAL A 475 -15.52 2.15 9.62
N GLY A 476 -16.21 3.23 9.18
CA GLY A 476 -15.60 4.54 9.04
C GLY A 476 -14.71 4.74 7.79
N LEU A 477 -14.94 3.97 6.72
CA LEU A 477 -14.18 4.06 5.47
C LEU A 477 -14.98 4.72 4.33
N ASN A 478 -15.97 5.53 4.68
CA ASN A 478 -16.86 6.20 3.74
C ASN A 478 -16.14 7.12 2.74
N TYR A 479 -14.98 7.67 3.11
CA TYR A 479 -14.17 8.57 2.28
C TYR A 479 -13.31 7.85 1.23
N LEU A 480 -13.08 6.55 1.36
CA LEU A 480 -12.29 5.78 0.40
C LEU A 480 -13.04 5.61 -0.92
N ASN A 481 -12.31 5.32 -1.99
CA ASN A 481 -12.92 4.89 -3.25
C ASN A 481 -12.44 3.46 -3.60
N LEU A 482 -13.25 2.77 -4.41
CA LEU A 482 -12.99 1.36 -4.75
C LEU A 482 -11.79 1.18 -5.69
N ALA A 483 -11.40 2.22 -6.43
CA ALA A 483 -10.27 2.19 -7.37
C ALA A 483 -8.91 2.32 -6.65
N ARG A 484 -8.89 2.77 -5.39
CA ARG A 484 -7.66 2.99 -4.61
C ARG A 484 -6.88 1.67 -4.46
N THR A 485 -5.58 1.71 -4.76
CA THR A 485 -4.70 0.53 -4.68
C THR A 485 -4.43 0.16 -3.22
N SER A 486 -4.41 -1.14 -2.93
CA SER A 486 -4.20 -1.64 -1.57
C SER A 486 -2.86 -1.23 -0.97
N GLY A 487 -1.83 -1.07 -1.79
CA GLY A 487 -0.50 -0.65 -1.34
C GLY A 487 -0.42 0.80 -0.82
N THR A 488 -1.46 1.62 -1.07
CA THR A 488 -1.51 3.01 -0.59
C THR A 488 -2.34 3.17 0.70
N LEU A 489 -2.89 2.07 1.20
CA LEU A 489 -3.72 2.09 2.41
C LEU A 489 -2.84 2.10 3.66
N SER A 490 -3.25 2.83 4.67
CA SER A 490 -2.66 2.70 6.01
C SER A 490 -2.98 1.31 6.59
N GLY A 491 -2.21 0.87 7.57
CA GLY A 491 -2.46 -0.40 8.26
C GLY A 491 -3.87 -0.51 8.82
N GLY A 492 -4.35 0.55 9.45
CA GLY A 492 -5.71 0.61 10.00
C GLY A 492 -6.81 0.57 8.91
N GLU A 493 -6.60 1.27 7.78
CA GLU A 493 -7.55 1.20 6.64
C GLU A 493 -7.65 -0.23 6.11
N ALA A 494 -6.51 -0.88 5.87
CA ALA A 494 -6.47 -2.26 5.37
C ALA A 494 -7.15 -3.24 6.33
N GLN A 495 -6.92 -3.08 7.62
CA GLN A 495 -7.53 -3.89 8.67
C GLN A 495 -9.07 -3.74 8.69
N ARG A 496 -9.56 -2.49 8.63
CA ARG A 496 -11.00 -2.21 8.60
C ARG A 496 -11.68 -2.72 7.33
N ILE A 497 -10.97 -2.69 6.18
CA ILE A 497 -11.48 -3.31 4.94
C ILE A 497 -11.67 -4.81 5.15
N ARG A 498 -10.69 -5.49 5.77
CA ARG A 498 -10.83 -6.93 6.06
C ARG A 498 -12.00 -7.19 7.01
N LEU A 499 -12.13 -6.38 8.07
CA LEU A 499 -13.25 -6.48 9.01
C LEU A 499 -14.60 -6.34 8.29
N ALA A 500 -14.74 -5.31 7.44
CA ALA A 500 -15.97 -5.09 6.65
C ALA A 500 -16.27 -6.28 5.74
N THR A 501 -15.24 -6.86 5.11
CA THR A 501 -15.39 -8.03 4.23
C THR A 501 -15.87 -9.26 5.02
N GLN A 502 -15.32 -9.48 6.22
CA GLN A 502 -15.71 -10.61 7.07
C GLN A 502 -17.15 -10.48 7.57
N ILE A 503 -17.58 -9.28 7.96
CA ILE A 503 -18.96 -9.01 8.35
C ILE A 503 -19.90 -9.28 7.16
N GLY A 504 -19.49 -8.84 5.98
CA GLY A 504 -20.21 -9.05 4.74
C GLY A 504 -20.40 -10.53 4.38
N SER A 505 -19.52 -11.41 4.85
CA SER A 505 -19.63 -12.86 4.60
C SER A 505 -20.79 -13.52 5.36
N GLY A 506 -21.31 -12.85 6.41
CA GLY A 506 -22.42 -13.36 7.21
C GLY A 506 -22.11 -14.62 8.03
N LEU A 507 -20.83 -14.90 8.28
CA LEU A 507 -20.42 -16.09 9.02
C LEU A 507 -20.84 -16.01 10.49
N SER A 508 -21.25 -17.12 11.05
CA SER A 508 -21.60 -17.28 12.47
C SER A 508 -20.85 -18.49 13.06
N GLY A 509 -20.66 -18.47 14.38
CA GLY A 509 -19.93 -19.54 15.07
C GLY A 509 -18.43 -19.50 14.83
N VAL A 510 -17.87 -18.34 14.48
CA VAL A 510 -16.44 -18.12 14.19
C VAL A 510 -15.79 -17.39 15.37
N LEU A 511 -14.51 -17.67 15.60
CA LEU A 511 -13.66 -16.91 16.52
C LEU A 511 -12.86 -15.88 15.73
N TYR A 512 -13.15 -14.60 15.92
CA TYR A 512 -12.39 -13.49 15.34
C TYR A 512 -11.33 -13.02 16.36
N VAL A 513 -10.08 -12.92 15.90
CA VAL A 513 -8.98 -12.36 16.70
C VAL A 513 -8.48 -11.09 16.00
N LEU A 514 -8.63 -9.94 16.66
CA LEU A 514 -8.34 -8.63 16.11
C LEU A 514 -7.18 -7.95 16.86
N ASP A 515 -6.28 -7.30 16.12
CA ASP A 515 -5.11 -6.60 16.67
C ASP A 515 -5.32 -5.09 16.58
N GLU A 516 -5.65 -4.46 17.70
CA GLU A 516 -5.81 -3.00 17.85
C GLU A 516 -6.64 -2.36 16.71
N PRO A 517 -7.90 -2.75 16.51
CA PRO A 517 -8.70 -2.25 15.38
C PRO A 517 -9.07 -0.77 15.47
N SER A 518 -8.90 -0.11 16.62
CA SER A 518 -9.14 1.32 16.83
C SER A 518 -8.01 2.21 16.29
N ILE A 519 -6.89 1.64 15.85
CA ILE A 519 -5.71 2.40 15.40
C ILE A 519 -6.05 3.40 14.28
N GLY A 520 -5.57 4.64 14.43
CA GLY A 520 -5.73 5.70 13.43
C GLY A 520 -7.15 6.23 13.33
N LEU A 521 -8.02 5.90 14.29
CA LEU A 521 -9.39 6.37 14.31
C LEU A 521 -9.57 7.59 15.20
N HIS A 522 -10.28 8.58 14.69
CA HIS A 522 -10.86 9.63 15.51
C HIS A 522 -11.91 9.00 16.44
N GLN A 523 -12.10 9.54 17.63
CA GLN A 523 -13.04 9.02 18.64
C GLN A 523 -14.46 8.76 18.08
N ARG A 524 -14.95 9.68 17.24
CA ARG A 524 -16.25 9.53 16.56
C ARG A 524 -16.32 8.25 15.69
N ASP A 525 -15.24 7.93 14.98
CA ASP A 525 -15.19 6.76 14.11
C ASP A 525 -14.98 5.48 14.94
N ASN A 526 -14.30 5.59 16.08
CA ASN A 526 -14.16 4.50 17.05
C ASN A 526 -15.52 4.05 17.60
N ASP A 527 -16.41 4.98 17.91
CA ASP A 527 -17.79 4.66 18.33
C ASP A 527 -18.52 3.78 17.28
N ARG A 528 -18.31 4.06 15.99
CA ARG A 528 -18.87 3.27 14.89
C ARG A 528 -18.26 1.87 14.84
N LEU A 529 -16.94 1.80 15.02
CA LEU A 529 -16.23 0.52 15.05
C LEU A 529 -16.75 -0.38 16.18
N ILE A 530 -16.89 0.16 17.39
CA ILE A 530 -17.39 -0.58 18.56
C ILE A 530 -18.79 -1.17 18.24
N LYS A 531 -19.70 -0.34 17.70
CA LYS A 531 -21.03 -0.82 17.28
C LYS A 531 -20.95 -1.97 16.26
N THR A 532 -19.97 -1.88 15.36
CA THR A 532 -19.75 -2.91 14.33
C THR A 532 -19.24 -4.22 14.97
N LEU A 533 -18.32 -4.13 15.93
CA LEU A 533 -17.83 -5.31 16.68
C LEU A 533 -18.97 -5.98 17.49
N LEU A 534 -19.80 -5.16 18.15
CA LEU A 534 -20.98 -5.67 18.89
C LEU A 534 -21.98 -6.34 17.95
N LYS A 535 -22.18 -5.80 16.76
CA LYS A 535 -23.02 -6.42 15.73
C LYS A 535 -22.47 -7.78 15.30
N LEU A 536 -21.17 -7.86 15.06
CA LEU A 536 -20.49 -9.12 14.68
C LEU A 536 -20.62 -10.17 15.80
N ARG A 537 -20.46 -9.77 17.06
CA ARG A 537 -20.70 -10.63 18.23
C ARG A 537 -22.16 -11.14 18.23
N ASN A 538 -23.12 -10.24 18.05
CA ASN A 538 -24.55 -10.56 18.11
C ASN A 538 -25.00 -11.52 16.97
N MET A 539 -24.18 -11.69 15.94
CA MET A 539 -24.40 -12.70 14.89
C MET A 539 -24.00 -14.11 15.34
N GLY A 540 -23.59 -14.28 16.61
CA GLY A 540 -23.21 -15.59 17.20
C GLY A 540 -21.73 -15.90 17.05
N ASN A 541 -20.88 -14.88 17.00
CA ASN A 541 -19.42 -15.01 16.90
C ASN A 541 -18.74 -14.68 18.23
N SER A 542 -17.58 -15.29 18.47
CA SER A 542 -16.69 -14.96 19.58
C SER A 542 -15.62 -13.98 19.08
N LEU A 543 -15.37 -12.91 19.81
CA LEU A 543 -14.37 -11.91 19.44
C LEU A 543 -13.30 -11.78 20.53
N ILE A 544 -12.04 -11.92 20.17
CA ILE A 544 -10.89 -11.58 21.01
C ILE A 544 -10.22 -10.36 20.37
N VAL A 545 -10.17 -9.26 21.10
CA VAL A 545 -9.60 -8.00 20.62
C VAL A 545 -8.44 -7.61 21.53
N VAL A 546 -7.24 -7.47 20.95
CA VAL A 546 -6.09 -6.87 21.65
C VAL A 546 -6.29 -5.36 21.56
N GLU A 547 -6.46 -4.65 22.69
CA GLU A 547 -6.80 -3.23 22.66
C GLU A 547 -6.26 -2.45 23.86
N HIS A 548 -6.06 -1.15 23.62
CA HIS A 548 -5.64 -0.16 24.60
C HIS A 548 -6.64 1.01 24.73
N ASP A 549 -7.61 1.07 23.83
CA ASP A 549 -8.60 2.15 23.81
C ASP A 549 -9.62 1.99 24.94
N GLU A 550 -9.82 3.08 25.71
CA GLU A 550 -10.71 3.09 26.87
C GLU A 550 -12.16 2.72 26.51
N ASP A 551 -12.68 3.28 25.43
CA ASP A 551 -14.09 3.06 25.03
C ASP A 551 -14.30 1.60 24.61
N THR A 552 -13.34 1.00 23.90
CA THR A 552 -13.41 -0.42 23.53
C THR A 552 -13.35 -1.31 24.77
N ILE A 553 -12.44 -1.00 25.71
CA ILE A 553 -12.33 -1.77 26.97
C ILE A 553 -13.61 -1.68 27.79
N ARG A 554 -14.22 -0.49 27.91
CA ARG A 554 -15.46 -0.27 28.67
C ARG A 554 -16.69 -0.94 28.04
N ASN A 555 -16.68 -1.18 26.73
CA ASN A 555 -17.75 -1.86 26.01
C ASN A 555 -17.57 -3.38 25.89
N ALA A 556 -16.46 -3.90 26.43
CA ALA A 556 -16.18 -5.35 26.44
C ALA A 556 -17.11 -6.09 27.38
N ASP A 557 -17.56 -7.28 26.99
CA ASP A 557 -18.29 -8.20 27.88
C ASP A 557 -17.34 -8.84 28.89
N TYR A 558 -16.09 -9.08 28.47
CA TYR A 558 -15.08 -9.74 29.30
C TYR A 558 -13.70 -9.15 28.99
N ILE A 559 -12.89 -8.95 29.99
CA ILE A 559 -11.55 -8.35 29.87
C ILE A 559 -10.53 -9.30 30.51
N VAL A 560 -9.36 -9.42 29.87
CA VAL A 560 -8.20 -10.13 30.39
C VAL A 560 -7.03 -9.15 30.40
N ASP A 561 -6.57 -8.78 31.59
CA ASP A 561 -5.44 -7.86 31.79
C ASP A 561 -4.16 -8.69 31.97
N ILE A 562 -3.21 -8.47 31.07
CA ILE A 562 -1.96 -9.25 30.98
C ILE A 562 -0.77 -8.37 31.39
N GLY A 563 0.02 -8.84 32.33
CA GLY A 563 1.10 -8.03 32.88
C GLY A 563 2.00 -8.80 33.83
N PRO A 564 2.46 -8.13 34.94
CA PRO A 564 2.24 -6.72 35.28
C PRO A 564 3.06 -5.72 34.49
N LYS A 565 4.15 -6.17 33.85
CA LYS A 565 5.07 -5.34 33.04
C LYS A 565 5.39 -6.03 31.71
N ALA A 566 6.37 -5.51 30.99
CA ALA A 566 6.78 -6.01 29.68
C ALA A 566 7.85 -7.12 29.80
N GLY A 567 8.01 -7.90 28.72
CA GLY A 567 9.08 -8.89 28.55
C GLY A 567 9.09 -9.95 29.65
N VAL A 568 10.26 -10.21 30.22
CA VAL A 568 10.44 -11.22 31.28
C VAL A 568 9.62 -10.95 32.57
N ASN A 569 9.22 -9.72 32.77
CA ASN A 569 8.39 -9.32 33.91
C ASN A 569 6.89 -9.33 33.58
N GLY A 570 6.53 -9.67 32.35
CA GLY A 570 5.15 -9.82 31.89
C GLY A 570 4.71 -11.28 31.86
N GLY A 571 3.71 -11.60 31.06
CA GLY A 571 3.29 -12.96 30.74
C GLY A 571 2.39 -13.62 31.75
N ASN A 572 1.81 -12.87 32.71
CA ASN A 572 0.85 -13.39 33.67
C ASN A 572 -0.53 -12.76 33.49
N ILE A 573 -1.59 -13.44 33.86
CA ILE A 573 -2.92 -12.84 33.98
C ILE A 573 -2.98 -12.12 35.32
N ILE A 574 -3.21 -10.80 35.27
CA ILE A 574 -3.28 -9.94 36.47
C ILE A 574 -4.72 -9.87 36.99
N ALA A 575 -5.65 -9.71 36.07
CA ALA A 575 -7.07 -9.60 36.36
C ALA A 575 -7.90 -10.10 35.18
N GLN A 576 -9.08 -10.59 35.44
CA GLN A 576 -10.03 -11.02 34.42
C GLN A 576 -11.46 -10.86 34.90
N GLY A 577 -12.40 -10.56 34.00
CA GLY A 577 -13.79 -10.38 34.32
C GLY A 577 -14.37 -9.15 33.63
N CYS A 578 -15.38 -8.52 34.21
CA CYS A 578 -15.95 -7.28 33.70
C CYS A 578 -15.08 -6.06 34.07
N VAL A 579 -15.45 -4.89 33.59
CA VAL A 579 -14.69 -3.63 33.85
C VAL A 579 -14.51 -3.40 35.35
N GLU A 580 -15.55 -3.64 36.12
CA GLU A 580 -15.56 -3.46 37.58
C GLU A 580 -14.56 -4.39 38.28
N ASP A 581 -14.35 -5.60 37.77
CA ASP A 581 -13.39 -6.57 38.31
C ASP A 581 -11.96 -6.08 38.06
N ILE A 582 -11.71 -5.54 36.88
CA ILE A 582 -10.39 -4.97 36.52
C ILE A 582 -10.06 -3.75 37.39
N ILE A 583 -11.06 -2.87 37.62
CA ILE A 583 -10.90 -1.67 38.47
C ILE A 583 -10.59 -2.04 39.91
N LYS A 584 -11.19 -3.11 40.44
CA LYS A 584 -10.97 -3.58 41.81
C LYS A 584 -9.61 -4.24 42.02
N ALA A 585 -8.96 -4.69 40.96
CA ALA A 585 -7.69 -5.41 41.04
C ALA A 585 -6.53 -4.43 41.27
N SER A 586 -6.04 -4.34 42.50
CA SER A 586 -4.98 -3.40 42.92
C SER A 586 -3.70 -3.49 42.10
N ASP A 587 -3.40 -4.69 41.57
CA ASP A 587 -2.17 -4.93 40.81
C ASP A 587 -2.34 -4.62 39.30
N SER A 588 -3.58 -4.31 38.87
CA SER A 588 -3.87 -3.96 37.49
C SER A 588 -3.54 -2.50 37.20
N ILE A 589 -2.50 -2.28 36.39
CA ILE A 589 -2.16 -0.94 35.90
C ILE A 589 -3.31 -0.38 35.05
N THR A 590 -3.92 -1.24 34.23
CA THR A 590 -5.11 -0.90 33.44
C THR A 590 -6.25 -0.43 34.34
N GLY A 591 -6.52 -1.16 35.42
CA GLY A 591 -7.56 -0.83 36.40
C GLY A 591 -7.32 0.52 37.09
N GLN A 592 -6.07 0.84 37.41
CA GLN A 592 -5.68 2.11 38.01
C GLN A 592 -5.97 3.31 37.08
N TYR A 593 -5.80 3.14 35.74
CA TYR A 593 -6.15 4.17 34.77
C TYR A 593 -7.68 4.26 34.57
N LEU A 594 -8.36 3.12 34.48
CA LEU A 594 -9.83 3.08 34.30
C LEU A 594 -10.59 3.68 35.50
N SER A 595 -10.05 3.54 36.73
CA SER A 595 -10.63 4.11 37.94
C SER A 595 -10.30 5.62 38.09
N GLY A 596 -9.32 6.13 37.34
CA GLY A 596 -8.81 7.50 37.50
C GLY A 596 -7.78 7.68 38.62
N GLU A 597 -7.40 6.60 39.33
CA GLU A 597 -6.32 6.61 40.33
C GLU A 597 -5.00 7.09 39.72
N ARG A 598 -4.73 6.62 38.49
CA ARG A 598 -3.66 7.16 37.65
C ARG A 598 -4.28 7.92 36.50
N ASN A 599 -3.65 9.03 36.12
CA ASN A 599 -4.07 9.78 34.95
C ASN A 599 -2.88 10.55 34.35
N ILE A 600 -3.00 10.92 33.09
CA ILE A 600 -2.07 11.81 32.41
C ILE A 600 -2.60 13.24 32.65
N PRO A 601 -1.87 14.09 33.39
CA PRO A 601 -2.42 15.38 33.79
C PRO A 601 -2.49 16.38 32.62
N VAL A 602 -3.51 17.23 32.64
CA VAL A 602 -3.60 18.37 31.72
C VAL A 602 -2.58 19.43 32.18
N PRO A 603 -1.71 19.93 31.28
CA PRO A 603 -0.77 20.99 31.64
C PRO A 603 -1.49 22.24 32.15
N LYS A 604 -0.97 22.86 33.22
CA LYS A 604 -1.54 24.07 33.81
C LYS A 604 -1.35 25.28 32.89
N LYS A 605 -0.26 25.31 32.13
CA LYS A 605 0.07 26.39 31.19
C LYS A 605 0.59 25.77 29.86
N THR A 606 0.26 26.43 28.78
CA THR A 606 0.83 26.14 27.45
C THR A 606 2.12 26.93 27.26
N ARG A 607 3.06 26.41 26.44
CA ARG A 607 4.29 27.12 26.09
C ARG A 607 3.96 28.36 25.25
N GLU A 608 4.70 29.44 25.44
CA GLU A 608 4.53 30.65 24.65
C GLU A 608 5.13 30.53 23.26
N GLY A 609 6.11 29.63 23.09
CA GLY A 609 6.85 29.48 21.85
C GLY A 609 7.94 30.54 21.70
N ASN A 610 8.51 30.60 20.50
CA ASN A 610 9.60 31.56 20.21
C ASN A 610 9.15 32.78 19.37
N GLY A 611 7.84 32.92 19.14
CA GLY A 611 7.26 34.05 18.41
C GLY A 611 7.32 33.94 16.89
N ASN A 612 7.95 32.88 16.38
CA ASN A 612 8.04 32.63 14.94
C ASN A 612 6.98 31.62 14.51
N TYR A 613 6.66 31.62 13.21
CA TYR A 613 5.65 30.75 12.63
C TYR A 613 6.18 30.11 11.33
N LEU A 614 5.75 28.90 11.08
CA LEU A 614 5.80 28.29 9.76
C LEU A 614 4.46 28.60 9.09
N GLN A 615 4.47 29.35 7.99
CA GLN A 615 3.26 29.89 7.37
C GLN A 615 2.99 29.17 6.05
N VAL A 616 1.98 28.31 6.04
CA VAL A 616 1.51 27.58 4.84
C VAL A 616 0.49 28.48 4.14
N ARG A 617 0.65 28.70 2.84
CA ARG A 617 -0.23 29.57 2.05
C ARG A 617 -0.81 28.81 0.85
N ASN A 618 -2.14 28.86 0.75
CA ASN A 618 -2.94 28.27 -0.32
C ASN A 618 -2.64 26.79 -0.55
N ALA A 619 -2.72 25.98 0.50
CA ALA A 619 -2.54 24.53 0.37
C ALA A 619 -3.80 23.90 -0.24
N HIS A 620 -3.64 23.26 -1.42
CA HIS A 620 -4.74 22.72 -2.22
C HIS A 620 -4.45 21.32 -2.80
N LEU A 621 -3.52 20.57 -2.17
CA LEU A 621 -3.19 19.21 -2.59
C LEU A 621 -4.27 18.23 -2.12
N ASN A 622 -4.63 17.28 -2.97
CA ASN A 622 -5.63 16.23 -2.69
C ASN A 622 -6.97 16.88 -2.28
N ASN A 623 -7.44 16.65 -1.05
CA ASN A 623 -8.71 17.19 -0.56
C ASN A 623 -8.60 18.54 0.17
N LEU A 624 -7.40 19.12 0.29
CA LEU A 624 -7.22 20.41 0.95
C LEU A 624 -7.89 21.55 0.14
N LYS A 625 -8.58 22.45 0.83
CA LYS A 625 -9.48 23.48 0.26
C LYS A 625 -8.85 24.89 0.28
N ASN A 626 -7.67 25.04 -0.34
CA ASN A 626 -6.97 26.34 -0.42
C ASN A 626 -6.76 26.95 0.98
N ILE A 627 -6.25 26.12 1.90
CA ILE A 627 -6.12 26.54 3.31
C ILE A 627 -4.84 27.32 3.57
N ASP A 628 -4.97 28.33 4.45
CA ASP A 628 -3.86 29.10 5.01
C ASP A 628 -3.72 28.76 6.49
N ILE A 629 -2.50 28.41 6.92
CA ILE A 629 -2.22 28.00 8.32
C ILE A 629 -0.93 28.65 8.80
N ASP A 630 -0.96 29.19 10.02
CA ASP A 630 0.22 29.64 10.78
C ASP A 630 0.51 28.65 11.90
N ILE A 631 1.60 27.91 11.78
CA ILE A 631 2.04 26.89 12.76
C ILE A 631 3.08 27.53 13.67
N PRO A 632 2.79 27.73 14.96
CA PRO A 632 3.73 28.38 15.89
C PRO A 632 4.94 27.49 16.17
N LEU A 633 6.14 28.08 16.14
CA LEU A 633 7.40 27.39 16.41
C LEU A 633 7.76 27.39 17.91
N GLY A 634 8.51 26.37 18.33
CA GLY A 634 8.89 26.19 19.74
C GLY A 634 7.74 25.66 20.62
N LYS A 635 6.78 24.96 20.00
CA LYS A 635 5.59 24.41 20.68
C LYS A 635 5.33 22.95 20.27
N ILE A 636 4.49 22.28 21.05
CA ILE A 636 3.86 21.03 20.67
C ILE A 636 2.56 21.39 19.93
N VAL A 637 2.55 21.17 18.63
CA VAL A 637 1.40 21.44 17.74
C VAL A 637 0.81 20.10 17.31
N VAL A 638 -0.50 19.92 17.51
CA VAL A 638 -1.17 18.67 17.15
C VAL A 638 -2.17 18.93 16.02
N LEU A 639 -2.02 18.17 14.93
CA LEU A 639 -2.99 18.11 13.82
C LEU A 639 -4.04 17.05 14.19
N THR A 640 -5.28 17.47 14.33
CA THR A 640 -6.41 16.60 14.68
C THR A 640 -7.44 16.58 13.56
N GLY A 641 -8.46 15.76 13.73
CA GLY A 641 -9.58 15.66 12.80
C GLY A 641 -9.90 14.21 12.41
N VAL A 642 -11.08 14.03 11.84
CA VAL A 642 -11.56 12.70 11.45
C VAL A 642 -10.64 12.03 10.41
N SER A 643 -10.77 10.71 10.25
CA SER A 643 -9.99 9.96 9.26
C SER A 643 -10.27 10.50 7.85
N GLY A 644 -9.21 10.68 7.06
CA GLY A 644 -9.33 11.23 5.69
C GLY A 644 -9.53 12.75 5.61
N SER A 645 -9.39 13.51 6.70
CA SER A 645 -9.60 14.97 6.69
C SER A 645 -8.47 15.79 6.05
N GLY A 646 -7.33 15.14 5.69
CA GLY A 646 -6.21 15.82 5.02
C GLY A 646 -4.96 16.04 5.87
N LYS A 647 -4.90 15.49 7.09
CA LYS A 647 -3.78 15.65 8.03
C LYS A 647 -2.43 15.21 7.44
N SER A 648 -2.36 14.00 6.91
CA SER A 648 -1.13 13.44 6.34
C SER A 648 -0.72 14.20 5.07
N THR A 649 -1.69 14.62 4.25
CA THR A 649 -1.44 15.47 3.08
C THR A 649 -0.74 16.77 3.50
N LEU A 650 -1.26 17.44 4.54
CA LEU A 650 -0.67 18.69 5.02
C LEU A 650 0.73 18.46 5.61
N MET A 651 0.89 17.46 6.50
CA MET A 651 2.17 17.25 7.20
C MET A 651 3.24 16.60 6.32
N GLN A 652 2.90 15.47 5.68
CA GLN A 652 3.88 14.67 4.93
C GLN A 652 4.05 15.17 3.49
N ASP A 653 2.94 15.28 2.73
CA ASP A 653 3.03 15.58 1.30
C ASP A 653 3.40 17.05 1.04
N LEU A 654 3.04 17.98 1.94
CA LEU A 654 3.35 19.41 1.77
C LEU A 654 4.48 19.89 2.69
N ILE A 655 4.31 19.90 4.01
CA ILE A 655 5.29 20.50 4.93
C ILE A 655 6.63 19.76 4.87
N TYR A 656 6.64 18.44 4.96
CA TYR A 656 7.88 17.65 4.92
C TYR A 656 8.59 17.79 3.57
N GLU A 657 7.88 17.59 2.47
CA GLU A 657 8.47 17.66 1.13
C GLU A 657 8.97 19.08 0.81
N TYR A 658 8.24 20.13 1.23
CA TYR A 658 8.68 21.52 1.09
C TYR A 658 9.94 21.80 1.91
N ALA A 659 10.01 21.28 3.14
CA ALA A 659 11.18 21.41 4.01
C ALA A 659 12.41 20.70 3.39
N VAL A 660 12.22 19.51 2.83
CA VAL A 660 13.30 18.80 2.12
C VAL A 660 13.79 19.62 0.92
N HIS A 661 12.85 20.21 0.15
CA HIS A 661 13.19 21.12 -0.95
C HIS A 661 14.03 22.32 -0.47
N LYS A 662 13.60 22.99 0.60
CA LYS A 662 14.30 24.20 1.12
C LYS A 662 15.61 23.91 1.84
N LEU A 663 15.60 22.90 2.73
CA LEU A 663 16.74 22.64 3.63
C LEU A 663 17.79 21.75 2.98
N ARG A 664 17.41 20.80 2.14
CA ARG A 664 18.32 19.83 1.52
C ARG A 664 18.61 20.14 0.05
N LYS A 665 17.77 20.95 -0.62
CA LYS A 665 17.90 21.38 -2.03
C LYS A 665 18.10 20.21 -3.00
N ASN A 666 17.52 19.05 -2.70
CA ASN A 666 17.69 17.84 -3.51
C ASN A 666 16.39 17.30 -4.10
N ARG A 667 15.30 18.08 -4.01
CA ARG A 667 13.98 17.74 -4.57
C ARG A 667 13.30 18.99 -5.12
N PRO A 668 12.44 18.83 -6.12
CA PRO A 668 11.64 19.96 -6.62
C PRO A 668 10.66 20.44 -5.55
N LYS A 669 10.15 21.66 -5.71
CA LYS A 669 9.10 22.20 -4.86
C LYS A 669 7.85 21.32 -5.01
N PRO A 670 7.20 20.89 -3.92
CA PRO A 670 5.98 20.10 -4.04
C PRO A 670 4.85 20.92 -4.69
N GLN A 671 4.02 20.27 -5.47
CA GLN A 671 2.82 20.87 -6.06
C GLN A 671 1.72 20.94 -4.99
N GLY A 672 0.70 21.77 -5.21
CA GLY A 672 -0.46 21.84 -4.31
C GLY A 672 -0.30 22.80 -3.14
N VAL A 673 0.73 23.65 -3.16
CA VAL A 673 0.91 24.75 -2.19
C VAL A 673 1.61 25.93 -2.89
N ASP A 674 1.12 27.15 -2.66
CA ASP A 674 1.76 28.32 -3.26
C ASP A 674 3.11 28.59 -2.61
N GLU A 675 3.15 28.65 -1.29
CA GLU A 675 4.39 28.91 -0.55
C GLU A 675 4.29 28.44 0.90
N ILE A 676 5.44 28.06 1.46
CA ILE A 676 5.59 27.86 2.90
C ILE A 676 6.76 28.71 3.38
N LEU A 677 6.48 29.72 4.24
CA LEU A 677 7.45 30.64 4.79
C LEU A 677 7.85 30.22 6.20
N GLY A 678 9.02 30.70 6.68
CA GLY A 678 9.46 30.51 8.05
C GLY A 678 10.52 29.42 8.23
N PHE A 679 10.95 28.73 7.17
CA PHE A 679 12.01 27.70 7.26
C PHE A 679 13.37 28.29 7.65
N GLU A 680 13.58 29.57 7.48
CA GLU A 680 14.80 30.26 7.92
C GLU A 680 14.99 30.23 9.45
N ASN A 681 13.90 29.96 10.19
CA ASN A 681 13.92 29.82 11.66
C ASN A 681 14.26 28.38 12.09
N LEU A 682 14.40 27.46 11.15
CA LEU A 682 14.67 26.04 11.36
C LEU A 682 16.01 25.64 10.75
N ASP A 683 16.75 24.81 11.44
CA ASP A 683 18.02 24.26 10.93
C ASP A 683 17.89 22.80 10.45
N LYS A 684 16.86 22.11 10.90
CA LYS A 684 16.70 20.67 10.62
C LYS A 684 15.23 20.25 10.67
N ILE A 685 14.85 19.30 9.82
CA ILE A 685 13.57 18.61 9.90
C ILE A 685 13.82 17.11 10.08
N ILE A 686 13.06 16.49 10.96
CA ILE A 686 13.15 15.06 11.26
C ILE A 686 11.74 14.48 11.19
N ASP A 687 11.55 13.56 10.26
CA ASP A 687 10.30 12.81 10.12
C ASP A 687 10.45 11.48 10.87
N ILE A 688 9.55 11.23 11.79
CA ILE A 688 9.51 10.02 12.64
C ILE A 688 8.16 9.32 12.37
N ASP A 689 8.16 8.52 11.32
CA ASP A 689 7.01 7.74 10.87
C ASP A 689 7.07 6.30 11.38
N GLN A 690 6.03 5.53 11.11
CA GLN A 690 5.91 4.12 11.52
C GLN A 690 6.62 3.14 10.56
N SER A 691 7.31 3.62 9.53
CA SER A 691 8.03 2.75 8.60
C SER A 691 9.14 1.97 9.31
N PRO A 692 9.44 0.75 8.88
CA PRO A 692 10.48 -0.07 9.51
C PRO A 692 11.85 0.63 9.55
N ILE A 693 12.65 0.36 10.59
CA ILE A 693 14.01 0.89 10.72
C ILE A 693 15.00 0.24 9.73
N GLY A 694 14.54 -0.68 8.91
CA GLY A 694 15.30 -1.32 7.84
C GLY A 694 14.50 -2.45 7.20
N ARG A 695 14.89 -2.81 5.99
CA ARG A 695 14.17 -3.81 5.17
C ARG A 695 14.76 -5.21 5.25
N THR A 696 15.86 -5.40 5.98
CA THR A 696 16.55 -6.69 6.05
C THR A 696 16.67 -7.18 7.49
N PRO A 697 16.84 -8.50 7.70
CA PRO A 697 17.06 -9.05 9.05
C PRO A 697 18.32 -8.51 9.76
N ARG A 698 19.24 -7.88 9.04
CA ARG A 698 20.47 -7.25 9.61
C ARG A 698 20.20 -5.94 10.32
N SER A 699 19.13 -5.24 9.93
CA SER A 699 18.73 -4.01 10.61
C SER A 699 18.07 -4.39 11.96
N ASN A 700 18.52 -3.77 13.01
CA ASN A 700 18.04 -4.03 14.37
C ASN A 700 18.22 -2.79 15.26
N PRO A 701 17.62 -2.75 16.46
CA PRO A 701 17.73 -1.61 17.37
C PRO A 701 19.18 -1.20 17.66
N ALA A 702 20.09 -2.18 17.88
CA ALA A 702 21.49 -1.90 18.20
C ALA A 702 22.23 -1.17 17.08
N THR A 703 21.98 -1.55 15.82
CA THR A 703 22.63 -0.92 14.66
C THR A 703 22.00 0.45 14.34
N TYR A 704 20.69 0.57 14.48
CA TYR A 704 19.97 1.81 14.14
C TYR A 704 20.32 2.96 15.10
N THR A 705 20.40 2.67 16.40
CA THR A 705 20.73 3.67 17.43
C THR A 705 22.25 3.88 17.57
N ASP A 706 23.03 3.16 16.77
CA ASP A 706 24.51 3.18 16.80
C ASP A 706 25.10 2.82 18.17
N VAL A 707 24.38 2.06 18.98
CA VAL A 707 24.91 1.51 20.23
C VAL A 707 25.87 0.34 19.94
N PHE A 708 25.70 -0.32 18.79
CA PHE A 708 26.53 -1.47 18.44
C PHE A 708 27.99 -1.12 18.15
N THR A 709 28.27 0.10 17.68
CA THR A 709 29.65 0.54 17.40
C THR A 709 30.54 0.53 18.67
N PRO A 710 30.17 1.22 19.76
CA PRO A 710 30.97 1.14 20.98
C PRO A 710 30.98 -0.26 21.62
N ILE A 711 29.96 -1.08 21.43
CA ILE A 711 29.96 -2.49 21.89
C ILE A 711 31.05 -3.27 21.15
N ARG A 712 31.14 -3.15 19.81
CA ARG A 712 32.18 -3.83 19.00
C ARG A 712 33.59 -3.36 19.39
N GLU A 713 33.75 -2.06 19.66
CA GLU A 713 35.04 -1.52 20.13
C GLU A 713 35.45 -2.09 21.49
N LEU A 714 34.48 -2.24 22.39
CA LEU A 714 34.70 -2.85 23.70
C LEU A 714 35.19 -4.30 23.58
N TYR A 715 34.52 -5.10 22.74
CA TYR A 715 34.93 -6.50 22.49
C TYR A 715 36.31 -6.57 21.88
N ALA A 716 36.68 -5.68 20.97
CA ALA A 716 38.03 -5.61 20.37
C ALA A 716 39.11 -5.22 21.40
N LYS A 717 38.74 -4.57 22.50
CA LYS A 717 39.66 -4.19 23.58
C LYS A 717 39.90 -5.27 24.61
N THR A 718 39.15 -6.38 24.59
CA THR A 718 39.36 -7.52 25.50
C THR A 718 40.74 -8.16 25.27
N ASN A 719 41.31 -8.76 26.31
CA ASN A 719 42.64 -9.40 26.23
C ASN A 719 42.65 -10.49 25.15
N GLU A 720 41.63 -11.29 25.09
CA GLU A 720 41.48 -12.39 24.12
C GLU A 720 41.44 -11.88 22.66
N ALA A 721 40.69 -10.82 22.41
CA ALA A 721 40.60 -10.21 21.06
C ALA A 721 41.94 -9.62 20.65
N LYS A 722 42.66 -8.97 21.59
CA LYS A 722 43.97 -8.39 21.32
C LYS A 722 45.02 -9.47 21.01
N MET A 723 45.02 -10.59 21.77
CA MET A 723 45.91 -11.71 21.53
C MET A 723 45.72 -12.33 20.15
N ARG A 724 44.48 -12.31 19.64
CA ARG A 724 44.14 -12.85 18.32
C ARG A 724 44.21 -11.81 17.19
N GLY A 725 44.54 -10.54 17.52
CA GLY A 725 44.60 -9.46 16.56
C GLY A 725 43.25 -9.01 16.00
N TYR A 726 42.17 -9.25 16.74
CA TYR A 726 40.80 -8.98 16.29
C TYR A 726 40.50 -7.46 16.42
N LYS A 727 40.15 -6.84 15.32
CA LYS A 727 39.71 -5.45 15.23
C LYS A 727 38.18 -5.35 15.39
N PRO A 728 37.59 -4.15 15.63
CA PRO A 728 36.12 -4.01 15.78
C PRO A 728 35.28 -4.58 14.59
N GLY A 729 35.87 -4.59 13.38
CA GLY A 729 35.20 -5.19 12.20
C GLY A 729 34.93 -6.69 12.36
N ARG A 730 35.79 -7.41 13.13
CA ARG A 730 35.57 -8.85 13.42
C ARG A 730 34.23 -9.11 14.11
N PHE A 731 33.80 -8.17 14.92
CA PHE A 731 32.57 -8.25 15.71
C PHE A 731 31.35 -7.67 14.97
N SER A 732 31.48 -7.38 13.67
CA SER A 732 30.36 -6.96 12.83
C SER A 732 29.78 -8.15 12.06
N PHE A 733 28.48 -8.38 12.18
CA PHE A 733 27.79 -9.40 11.38
C PHE A 733 27.57 -8.96 9.92
N ASN A 734 27.89 -7.71 9.57
CA ASN A 734 27.76 -7.19 8.20
C ASN A 734 29.05 -7.36 7.37
N VAL A 735 30.18 -7.65 8.03
CA VAL A 735 31.52 -7.70 7.41
C VAL A 735 32.04 -9.14 7.43
N LYS A 736 32.67 -9.55 6.33
CA LYS A 736 33.33 -10.86 6.24
C LYS A 736 34.45 -10.99 7.29
N GLY A 737 34.66 -12.23 7.75
CA GLY A 737 35.73 -12.57 8.71
C GLY A 737 35.20 -13.02 10.06
N GLY A 738 34.21 -12.34 10.63
CA GLY A 738 33.62 -12.72 11.94
C GLY A 738 32.21 -13.24 11.86
N ARG A 739 31.51 -12.97 10.77
CA ARG A 739 30.11 -13.40 10.60
C ARG A 739 30.01 -14.85 10.17
N CYS A 740 28.87 -15.45 10.37
CA CYS A 740 28.50 -16.73 9.77
C CYS A 740 28.33 -16.56 8.26
N GLU A 741 29.13 -17.24 7.46
CA GLU A 741 29.06 -17.09 5.99
C GLU A 741 27.87 -17.85 5.37
N ALA A 742 27.32 -18.89 6.06
CA ALA A 742 26.15 -19.62 5.56
C ALA A 742 24.91 -18.73 5.46
N CYS A 743 24.68 -17.86 6.45
CA CYS A 743 23.56 -16.89 6.42
C CYS A 743 24.07 -15.46 6.17
N SER A 744 25.33 -15.28 5.86
CA SER A 744 25.97 -13.95 5.63
C SER A 744 25.72 -12.95 6.78
N GLY A 745 25.54 -13.46 8.01
CA GLY A 745 25.29 -12.65 9.20
C GLY A 745 23.84 -12.35 9.51
N ASP A 746 22.91 -12.81 8.70
CA ASP A 746 21.44 -12.60 8.91
C ASP A 746 20.92 -13.36 10.14
N GLY A 747 21.55 -14.52 10.47
CA GLY A 747 21.04 -15.43 11.53
C GLY A 747 19.92 -16.31 11.04
N VAL A 748 19.29 -15.95 9.92
CA VAL A 748 18.19 -16.71 9.31
C VAL A 748 18.48 -16.91 7.82
N LEU A 749 17.84 -17.91 7.22
CA LEU A 749 17.84 -18.17 5.78
C LEU A 749 16.46 -17.77 5.25
N LYS A 750 16.44 -16.98 4.21
CA LYS A 750 15.22 -16.58 3.52
C LYS A 750 14.85 -17.66 2.50
N ILE A 751 13.66 -18.19 2.60
CA ILE A 751 13.09 -19.13 1.63
C ILE A 751 12.02 -18.36 0.85
N GLU A 752 12.30 -18.07 -0.41
CA GLU A 752 11.37 -17.35 -1.28
C GLU A 752 10.22 -18.26 -1.73
N MET A 753 9.01 -17.83 -1.47
CA MET A 753 7.78 -18.54 -1.79
C MET A 753 7.04 -17.76 -2.90
N ASN A 754 7.13 -18.23 -4.14
CA ASN A 754 6.66 -17.48 -5.34
C ASN A 754 5.22 -16.93 -5.26
N PHE A 755 4.33 -17.53 -4.48
CA PHE A 755 2.93 -17.12 -4.37
C PHE A 755 2.49 -16.83 -2.94
N LEU A 756 3.38 -17.02 -1.97
CA LEU A 756 3.13 -16.78 -0.54
C LEU A 756 4.20 -15.83 0.00
N SER A 757 4.00 -15.32 1.20
CA SER A 757 5.02 -14.49 1.87
C SER A 757 6.28 -15.33 2.15
N ASP A 758 7.45 -14.68 2.00
CA ASP A 758 8.75 -15.30 2.25
C ASP A 758 8.84 -15.86 3.68
N VAL A 759 9.42 -17.06 3.82
CA VAL A 759 9.61 -17.71 5.13
C VAL A 759 11.07 -17.54 5.55
N TYR A 760 11.27 -17.14 6.81
CA TYR A 760 12.58 -16.99 7.42
C TYR A 760 12.81 -18.11 8.43
N VAL A 761 13.81 -18.96 8.16
CA VAL A 761 14.15 -20.13 9.01
C VAL A 761 15.51 -19.86 9.66
N LYS A 762 15.67 -20.23 10.94
CA LYS A 762 16.95 -20.09 11.64
C LYS A 762 18.06 -20.83 10.90
N CYS A 763 19.21 -20.16 10.77
CA CYS A 763 20.38 -20.75 10.12
C CYS A 763 20.91 -21.96 10.90
N ASP A 764 20.98 -23.12 10.27
CA ASP A 764 21.42 -24.38 10.89
C ASP A 764 22.87 -24.36 11.37
N VAL A 765 23.72 -23.55 10.70
CA VAL A 765 25.15 -23.45 10.99
C VAL A 765 25.39 -22.63 12.27
N CYS A 766 24.85 -21.40 12.32
CA CYS A 766 25.08 -20.53 13.49
C CYS A 766 23.92 -20.58 14.51
N LYS A 767 22.85 -21.30 14.24
CA LYS A 767 21.66 -21.44 15.11
C LYS A 767 21.11 -20.06 15.55
N GLY A 768 21.11 -19.10 14.62
CA GLY A 768 20.61 -17.74 14.86
C GLY A 768 21.66 -16.77 15.44
N LYS A 769 22.85 -17.21 15.82
CA LYS A 769 23.87 -16.40 16.50
C LYS A 769 24.58 -15.37 15.59
N ARG A 770 24.44 -15.46 14.27
CA ARG A 770 25.00 -14.53 13.26
C ARG A 770 26.51 -14.59 13.04
N TYR A 771 27.29 -15.17 13.97
CA TYR A 771 28.76 -15.18 13.97
C TYR A 771 29.33 -16.59 13.81
N ASN A 772 30.59 -16.66 13.40
CA ASN A 772 31.34 -17.91 13.39
C ASN A 772 31.83 -18.24 14.82
N ASN A 773 32.24 -19.49 15.04
CA ASN A 773 32.61 -19.99 16.37
C ASN A 773 33.81 -19.24 16.96
N GLU A 774 34.83 -18.91 16.13
CA GLU A 774 36.04 -18.22 16.62
C GLU A 774 35.72 -16.84 17.19
N THR A 775 34.77 -16.12 16.59
CA THR A 775 34.34 -14.81 17.09
C THR A 775 33.58 -14.98 18.42
N LEU A 776 32.80 -16.06 18.55
CA LEU A 776 31.99 -16.34 19.75
C LEU A 776 32.85 -16.83 20.93
N GLU A 777 34.12 -17.20 20.74
CA GLU A 777 35.03 -17.51 21.83
C GLU A 777 35.36 -16.26 22.65
N VAL A 778 35.40 -15.09 22.02
CA VAL A 778 35.70 -13.83 22.74
C VAL A 778 34.51 -13.42 23.61
N LYS A 779 34.79 -13.22 24.90
CA LYS A 779 33.78 -12.87 25.91
C LYS A 779 34.14 -11.59 26.65
N TYR A 780 33.11 -10.83 27.03
CA TYR A 780 33.19 -9.72 27.96
C TYR A 780 32.22 -9.99 29.12
N LYS A 781 32.75 -10.00 30.37
CA LYS A 781 31.99 -10.39 31.57
C LYS A 781 31.23 -11.73 31.36
N GLY A 782 31.87 -12.72 30.70
CA GLY A 782 31.33 -14.04 30.44
C GLY A 782 30.31 -14.15 29.28
N LYS A 783 29.95 -13.04 28.61
CA LYS A 783 28.98 -13.00 27.52
C LYS A 783 29.65 -12.80 26.17
N THR A 784 29.22 -13.54 25.15
CA THR A 784 29.64 -13.38 23.77
C THR A 784 28.88 -12.17 23.14
N ILE A 785 29.37 -11.70 22.00
CA ILE A 785 28.68 -10.61 21.29
C ILE A 785 27.28 -11.04 20.80
N ALA A 786 27.07 -12.32 20.50
CA ALA A 786 25.76 -12.87 20.16
C ALA A 786 24.82 -12.83 21.37
N ASP A 787 25.33 -13.19 22.57
CA ASP A 787 24.53 -13.13 23.81
C ASP A 787 24.05 -11.68 24.07
N VAL A 788 24.91 -10.68 23.77
CA VAL A 788 24.55 -9.26 23.94
C VAL A 788 23.40 -8.88 22.99
N LEU A 789 23.43 -9.37 21.75
CA LEU A 789 22.33 -9.10 20.79
C LEU A 789 21.02 -9.75 21.24
N GLU A 790 21.09 -10.84 21.99
CA GLU A 790 19.91 -11.54 22.54
C GLU A 790 19.37 -10.90 23.82
N MET A 791 20.17 -10.06 24.50
CA MET A 791 19.72 -9.33 25.70
C MET A 791 18.58 -8.37 25.33
N SER A 792 17.60 -8.24 26.25
CA SER A 792 16.68 -7.11 26.21
C SER A 792 17.45 -5.81 26.43
N VAL A 793 16.88 -4.69 25.98
CA VAL A 793 17.49 -3.36 26.20
C VAL A 793 17.76 -3.11 27.69
N LYS A 794 16.83 -3.53 28.56
CA LYS A 794 16.99 -3.42 30.02
C LYS A 794 18.19 -4.20 30.53
N GLU A 795 18.27 -5.49 30.20
CA GLU A 795 19.40 -6.36 30.58
C GLU A 795 20.74 -5.79 30.08
N ALA A 796 20.76 -5.31 28.84
CA ALA A 796 21.96 -4.70 28.26
C ALA A 796 22.33 -3.39 28.99
N TYR A 797 21.33 -2.58 29.36
CA TYR A 797 21.55 -1.34 30.11
C TYR A 797 22.23 -1.63 31.47
N GLU A 798 21.71 -2.61 32.22
CA GLU A 798 22.29 -3.07 33.49
C GLU A 798 23.69 -3.67 33.28
N PHE A 799 23.89 -4.48 32.23
CA PHE A 799 25.18 -5.12 31.91
C PHE A 799 26.28 -4.11 31.58
N PHE A 800 25.94 -3.01 30.88
CA PHE A 800 26.88 -1.97 30.44
C PHE A 800 26.82 -0.68 31.28
N GLU A 801 26.18 -0.68 32.46
CA GLU A 801 25.96 0.52 33.30
C GLU A 801 27.25 1.35 33.55
N ASN A 802 28.38 0.65 33.65
CA ASN A 802 29.69 1.28 33.94
C ASN A 802 30.41 1.77 32.68
N ILE A 803 29.78 1.76 31.51
CA ILE A 803 30.34 2.22 30.24
C ILE A 803 29.45 3.33 29.67
N PRO A 804 29.70 4.60 30.01
CA PRO A 804 28.79 5.70 29.68
C PRO A 804 28.44 5.83 28.21
N GLN A 805 29.36 5.52 27.29
CA GLN A 805 29.11 5.60 25.84
C GLN A 805 28.03 4.59 25.37
N ILE A 806 27.91 3.48 26.05
CA ILE A 806 26.90 2.44 25.76
C ILE A 806 25.64 2.70 26.61
N ALA A 807 25.82 2.90 27.91
CA ALA A 807 24.74 3.07 28.87
C ALA A 807 23.80 4.23 28.53
N ASN A 808 24.35 5.38 28.10
CA ASN A 808 23.54 6.55 27.74
C ASN A 808 22.62 6.29 26.53
N LYS A 809 23.12 5.57 25.51
CA LYS A 809 22.34 5.20 24.33
C LYS A 809 21.26 4.19 24.68
N LEU A 810 21.56 3.21 25.56
CA LEU A 810 20.59 2.23 26.01
C LEU A 810 19.52 2.87 26.90
N LYS A 811 19.90 3.85 27.71
CA LYS A 811 18.97 4.61 28.56
C LYS A 811 17.88 5.27 27.73
N THR A 812 18.18 5.89 26.60
CA THR A 812 17.15 6.51 25.76
C THR A 812 16.15 5.49 25.24
N LEU A 813 16.58 4.25 24.93
CA LEU A 813 15.67 3.18 24.55
C LEU A 813 14.76 2.76 25.72
N VAL A 814 15.30 2.74 26.96
CA VAL A 814 14.49 2.46 28.16
C VAL A 814 13.49 3.60 28.38
N ASP A 815 13.93 4.85 28.24
CA ASP A 815 13.10 6.04 28.50
C ASP A 815 11.89 6.10 27.52
N VAL A 816 12.06 5.65 26.26
CA VAL A 816 10.95 5.59 25.29
C VAL A 816 10.05 4.34 25.50
N GLY A 817 10.28 3.56 26.54
CA GLY A 817 9.46 2.39 26.87
C GLY A 817 9.76 1.15 26.03
N LEU A 818 11.00 1.01 25.55
CA LEU A 818 11.45 -0.15 24.76
C LEU A 818 12.42 -1.06 25.55
N ASP A 819 12.28 -1.08 26.85
CA ASP A 819 13.15 -1.85 27.75
C ASP A 819 13.06 -3.37 27.52
N TYR A 820 11.94 -3.86 26.94
CA TYR A 820 11.65 -5.27 26.70
C TYR A 820 12.17 -5.83 25.38
N ILE A 821 12.41 -5.00 24.35
CA ILE A 821 12.86 -5.50 23.04
C ILE A 821 14.31 -5.99 23.11
N LYS A 822 14.67 -6.96 22.25
CA LYS A 822 16.06 -7.43 22.16
C LYS A 822 16.90 -6.48 21.29
N LEU A 823 18.16 -6.27 21.65
CA LEU A 823 19.09 -5.42 20.90
C LEU A 823 19.26 -5.89 19.45
N GLY A 824 19.30 -7.20 19.24
CA GLY A 824 19.47 -7.82 17.91
C GLY A 824 18.17 -8.17 17.22
N GLN A 825 17.01 -7.76 17.74
CA GLN A 825 15.69 -8.06 17.15
C GLN A 825 15.63 -7.51 15.72
N SER A 826 15.24 -8.35 14.77
CA SER A 826 15.15 -7.95 13.36
C SER A 826 14.14 -6.82 13.16
N ALA A 827 14.48 -5.83 12.34
CA ALA A 827 13.57 -4.74 11.96
C ALA A 827 12.23 -5.24 11.40
N THR A 828 12.25 -6.41 10.74
CA THR A 828 11.06 -7.00 10.13
C THR A 828 10.07 -7.60 11.14
N THR A 829 10.49 -7.76 12.40
CA THR A 829 9.63 -8.30 13.46
C THR A 829 9.13 -7.23 14.43
N LEU A 830 9.56 -5.96 14.24
CA LEU A 830 9.13 -4.83 15.07
C LEU A 830 7.77 -4.31 14.59
N SER A 831 6.94 -3.92 15.52
CA SER A 831 5.70 -3.17 15.19
C SER A 831 6.04 -1.76 14.70
N GLY A 832 5.11 -1.11 13.99
CA GLY A 832 5.28 0.26 13.53
C GLY A 832 5.60 1.24 14.67
N GLY A 833 4.90 1.11 15.79
CA GLY A 833 5.12 1.93 16.97
C GLY A 833 6.50 1.70 17.62
N GLU A 834 6.97 0.45 17.66
CA GLU A 834 8.33 0.13 18.15
C GLU A 834 9.40 0.76 17.25
N ALA A 835 9.24 0.62 15.93
CA ALA A 835 10.14 1.22 14.95
C ALA A 835 10.21 2.75 15.13
N GLN A 836 9.06 3.40 15.29
CA GLN A 836 8.94 4.84 15.51
C GLN A 836 9.66 5.27 16.79
N ARG A 837 9.46 4.55 17.91
CA ARG A 837 10.13 4.85 19.17
C ARG A 837 11.64 4.64 19.12
N ILE A 838 12.13 3.65 18.34
CA ILE A 838 13.57 3.48 18.10
C ILE A 838 14.14 4.68 17.35
N LYS A 839 13.41 5.19 16.34
CA LYS A 839 13.81 6.42 15.60
C LYS A 839 13.89 7.61 16.56
N LEU A 840 12.89 7.77 17.41
CA LEU A 840 12.84 8.84 18.42
C LEU A 840 14.03 8.73 19.39
N ALA A 841 14.30 7.53 19.91
CA ALA A 841 15.45 7.29 20.81
C ALA A 841 16.79 7.64 20.16
N SER A 842 16.94 7.30 18.85
CA SER A 842 18.14 7.65 18.08
C SER A 842 18.33 9.16 17.97
N GLU A 843 17.26 9.92 17.78
CA GLU A 843 17.34 11.41 17.69
C GLU A 843 17.64 12.05 19.04
N LEU A 844 17.09 11.49 20.14
CA LEU A 844 17.39 11.97 21.51
C LEU A 844 18.88 11.87 21.86
N ASN A 845 19.61 10.92 21.26
CA ASN A 845 21.04 10.75 21.47
C ASN A 845 21.89 11.81 20.77
N LYS A 846 21.29 12.62 19.88
CA LYS A 846 22.01 13.65 19.12
C LYS A 846 21.92 14.99 19.84
N ARG A 847 22.93 15.84 19.62
CA ARG A 847 22.97 17.17 20.21
C ARG A 847 21.81 18.02 19.69
N ALA A 848 21.00 18.55 20.60
CA ALA A 848 19.88 19.43 20.28
C ALA A 848 20.36 20.84 19.92
N THR A 849 19.77 21.43 18.88
CA THR A 849 20.05 22.81 18.45
C THR A 849 18.98 23.79 18.92
N GLY A 850 17.80 23.28 19.31
CA GLY A 850 16.63 24.10 19.69
C GLY A 850 15.90 24.70 18.51
N LYS A 851 16.28 24.34 17.28
CA LYS A 851 15.65 24.82 16.02
C LYS A 851 15.25 23.68 15.10
N THR A 852 15.03 22.48 15.66
CA THR A 852 14.61 21.31 14.91
C THR A 852 13.08 21.21 14.87
N LEU A 853 12.53 20.92 13.68
CA LEU A 853 11.12 20.55 13.50
C LEU A 853 11.03 19.01 13.47
N TYR A 854 10.36 18.45 14.45
CA TYR A 854 10.04 17.02 14.50
C TYR A 854 8.62 16.82 13.99
N LEU A 855 8.46 15.90 13.05
CA LEU A 855 7.17 15.45 12.54
C LEU A 855 6.91 14.05 13.10
N LEU A 856 5.81 13.86 13.79
CA LEU A 856 5.41 12.58 14.40
C LEU A 856 4.05 12.17 13.86
N ASP A 857 3.97 10.98 13.28
CA ASP A 857 2.71 10.46 12.73
C ASP A 857 2.15 9.38 13.66
N GLU A 858 1.09 9.73 14.37
CA GLU A 858 0.35 8.89 15.33
C GLU A 858 1.28 8.15 16.32
N PRO A 859 2.10 8.86 17.10
CA PRO A 859 3.09 8.20 17.96
C PRO A 859 2.50 7.42 19.14
N SER A 860 1.21 7.58 19.46
CA SER A 860 0.53 6.84 20.54
C SER A 860 0.06 5.44 20.11
N VAL A 861 0.18 5.10 18.82
CA VAL A 861 -0.30 3.83 18.26
C VAL A 861 0.30 2.61 19.00
N GLY A 862 -0.56 1.70 19.46
CA GLY A 862 -0.17 0.48 20.15
C GLY A 862 0.34 0.69 21.57
N LEU A 863 0.08 1.87 22.16
CA LEU A 863 0.56 2.19 23.51
C LEU A 863 -0.54 2.11 24.56
N HIS A 864 -0.28 1.36 25.60
CA HIS A 864 -1.03 1.43 26.86
C HIS A 864 -0.77 2.80 27.51
N TRP A 865 -1.69 3.33 28.30
CA TRP A 865 -1.55 4.62 29.02
C TRP A 865 -0.22 4.76 29.76
N TYR A 866 0.27 3.69 30.36
CA TYR A 866 1.55 3.66 31.08
C TYR A 866 2.74 4.02 30.18
N ASP A 867 2.75 3.49 28.96
CA ASP A 867 3.82 3.76 28.00
C ASP A 867 3.62 5.11 27.30
N LEU A 868 2.36 5.49 27.11
CA LEU A 868 1.99 6.81 26.57
C LEU A 868 2.48 7.93 27.50
N ASP A 869 2.35 7.78 28.82
CA ASP A 869 2.86 8.76 29.79
C ASP A 869 4.38 8.97 29.67
N LYS A 870 5.13 7.88 29.42
CA LYS A 870 6.59 7.95 29.17
C LYS A 870 6.88 8.74 27.88
N LEU A 871 6.16 8.41 26.80
CA LEU A 871 6.30 9.09 25.50
C LEU A 871 6.01 10.59 25.61
N ILE A 872 4.93 10.95 26.31
CA ILE A 872 4.53 12.35 26.53
C ILE A 872 5.66 13.13 27.24
N LYS A 873 6.27 12.55 28.25
CA LYS A 873 7.41 13.18 28.97
C LYS A 873 8.58 13.48 28.03
N ILE A 874 8.86 12.58 27.10
CA ILE A 874 9.93 12.76 26.10
C ILE A 874 9.57 13.88 25.11
N ILE A 875 8.34 13.87 24.60
CA ILE A 875 7.84 14.92 23.69
C ILE A 875 7.94 16.30 24.37
N GLN A 876 7.57 16.35 25.65
CA GLN A 876 7.68 17.59 26.43
C GLN A 876 9.14 18.03 26.57
N GLN A 877 10.08 17.11 26.88
CA GLN A 877 11.51 17.42 26.98
C GLN A 877 12.07 17.96 25.65
N LEU A 878 11.68 17.39 24.53
CA LEU A 878 12.09 17.87 23.20
C LEU A 878 11.62 19.31 22.96
N ALA A 879 10.37 19.59 23.31
CA ALA A 879 9.79 20.92 23.16
C ALA A 879 10.42 21.94 24.15
N ASP A 880 10.71 21.52 25.38
CA ASP A 880 11.36 22.35 26.39
C ASP A 880 12.79 22.76 25.97
N ASN A 881 13.43 21.97 25.12
CA ASN A 881 14.73 22.29 24.51
C ASN A 881 14.61 23.30 23.34
N GLY A 882 13.44 23.88 23.11
CA GLY A 882 13.19 24.90 22.09
C GLY A 882 12.74 24.38 20.73
N ASN A 883 12.66 23.07 20.56
CA ASN A 883 12.28 22.46 19.30
C ASN A 883 10.76 22.60 19.05
N THR A 884 10.37 22.48 17.79
CA THR A 884 8.97 22.42 17.38
C THR A 884 8.59 20.96 17.14
N ILE A 885 7.47 20.51 17.71
CA ILE A 885 6.97 19.15 17.52
C ILE A 885 5.61 19.26 16.84
N LEU A 886 5.50 18.77 15.60
CA LEU A 886 4.23 18.71 14.86
C LEU A 886 3.77 17.27 14.82
N ILE A 887 2.58 17.00 15.38
CA ILE A 887 2.09 15.63 15.62
C ILE A 887 0.72 15.45 14.94
N ILE A 888 0.54 14.39 14.17
CA ILE A 888 -0.80 13.90 13.81
C ILE A 888 -1.25 12.95 14.93
N GLU A 889 -2.40 13.20 15.53
CA GLU A 889 -2.89 12.38 16.63
C GLU A 889 -4.43 12.29 16.73
N HIS A 890 -4.87 11.17 17.29
CA HIS A 890 -6.28 10.89 17.60
C HIS A 890 -6.48 10.60 19.09
N ASN A 891 -5.43 10.24 19.82
CA ASN A 891 -5.49 9.91 21.24
C ASN A 891 -5.70 11.19 22.06
N LEU A 892 -6.80 11.26 22.81
CA LEU A 892 -7.20 12.43 23.57
C LEU A 892 -6.21 12.79 24.70
N ASP A 893 -5.52 11.80 25.26
CA ASP A 893 -4.53 12.03 26.32
C ASP A 893 -3.29 12.74 25.78
N LEU A 894 -2.91 12.50 24.52
CA LEU A 894 -1.83 13.23 23.89
C LEU A 894 -2.31 14.58 23.35
N ILE A 895 -3.53 14.65 22.82
CA ILE A 895 -4.10 15.92 22.29
C ILE A 895 -4.24 16.97 23.41
N LYS A 896 -4.70 16.55 24.61
CA LYS A 896 -4.93 17.48 25.74
C LYS A 896 -3.65 18.13 26.28
N ILE A 897 -2.46 17.56 26.00
CA ILE A 897 -1.18 18.13 26.46
C ILE A 897 -0.54 19.05 25.41
N ALA A 898 -1.16 19.23 24.26
CA ALA A 898 -0.68 20.11 23.19
C ALA A 898 -0.65 21.58 23.64
N ASP A 899 0.29 22.34 23.09
CA ASP A 899 0.32 23.80 23.25
C ASP A 899 -0.62 24.46 22.22
N TYR A 900 -0.80 23.83 21.07
CA TYR A 900 -1.62 24.34 19.98
C TYR A 900 -2.22 23.18 19.19
N ILE A 901 -3.47 23.31 18.80
CA ILE A 901 -4.18 22.31 17.97
C ILE A 901 -4.60 22.96 16.66
N ILE A 902 -4.50 22.21 15.58
CA ILE A 902 -5.06 22.53 14.28
C ILE A 902 -6.00 21.37 13.91
N ASP A 903 -7.31 21.63 13.91
CA ASP A 903 -8.33 20.61 13.68
C ASP A 903 -8.83 20.71 12.23
N LEU A 904 -8.61 19.65 11.46
CA LEU A 904 -9.01 19.55 10.05
C LEU A 904 -10.31 18.76 9.91
N GLY A 905 -11.17 19.19 8.99
CA GLY A 905 -12.44 18.53 8.76
C GLY A 905 -13.33 19.31 7.79
N PRO A 906 -14.66 19.35 8.03
CA PRO A 906 -15.38 18.66 9.12
C PRO A 906 -15.47 17.15 8.98
N GLU A 907 -15.46 16.65 7.74
CA GLU A 907 -15.54 15.21 7.42
C GLU A 907 -14.26 14.72 6.73
N GLY A 908 -14.25 13.46 6.28
CA GLY A 908 -13.18 12.91 5.45
C GLY A 908 -13.44 13.11 3.95
N GLY A 909 -12.42 12.88 3.14
CA GLY A 909 -12.52 12.94 1.68
C GLY A 909 -12.90 14.34 1.17
N ASP A 910 -13.79 14.40 0.20
CA ASP A 910 -14.19 15.65 -0.46
C ASP A 910 -14.89 16.64 0.48
N MET A 911 -15.46 16.16 1.56
CA MET A 911 -16.12 17.01 2.57
C MET A 911 -15.14 17.47 3.66
N GLY A 912 -13.89 17.04 3.57
CA GLY A 912 -12.80 17.44 4.46
C GLY A 912 -11.95 18.57 3.88
N GLY A 913 -10.73 18.68 4.38
CA GLY A 913 -9.72 19.59 3.84
C GLY A 913 -9.82 21.03 4.25
N ASN A 914 -10.69 21.36 5.21
CA ASN A 914 -10.82 22.72 5.78
C ASN A 914 -10.25 22.75 7.20
N ILE A 915 -9.90 23.94 7.67
CA ILE A 915 -9.57 24.17 9.07
C ILE A 915 -10.88 24.41 9.83
N VAL A 916 -11.22 23.57 10.78
CA VAL A 916 -12.43 23.66 11.61
C VAL A 916 -12.17 24.51 12.83
N ALA A 917 -10.99 24.34 13.45
CA ALA A 917 -10.61 25.06 14.67
C ALA A 917 -9.10 25.13 14.78
N CYS A 918 -8.58 26.22 15.34
CA CYS A 918 -7.19 26.40 15.72
C CYS A 918 -7.11 27.06 17.08
N GLY A 919 -6.10 26.72 17.86
CA GLY A 919 -5.87 27.35 19.14
C GLY A 919 -5.37 26.38 20.20
N THR A 920 -5.41 26.82 21.46
CA THR A 920 -5.08 25.96 22.61
C THR A 920 -6.16 24.86 22.77
N PRO A 921 -5.85 23.73 23.42
CA PRO A 921 -6.86 22.69 23.67
C PRO A 921 -8.14 23.22 24.32
N ARG A 922 -8.03 24.20 25.22
CA ARG A 922 -9.18 24.82 25.87
C ARG A 922 -10.05 25.64 24.91
N GLU A 923 -9.43 26.30 23.96
CA GLU A 923 -10.13 27.07 22.91
C GLU A 923 -10.86 26.16 21.94
N VAL A 924 -10.17 25.11 21.48
CA VAL A 924 -10.76 24.13 20.56
C VAL A 924 -11.93 23.39 21.22
N ALA A 925 -11.81 23.06 22.53
CA ALA A 925 -12.89 22.42 23.30
C ALA A 925 -14.19 23.26 23.36
N LYS A 926 -14.11 24.58 23.15
CA LYS A 926 -15.29 25.47 23.12
C LYS A 926 -15.97 25.53 21.75
N ASN A 927 -15.30 25.07 20.68
CA ASN A 927 -15.83 25.14 19.32
C ASN A 927 -16.84 23.99 19.07
N PRO A 928 -18.13 24.30 18.85
CA PRO A 928 -19.14 23.27 18.68
C PRO A 928 -19.02 22.52 17.36
N ASN A 929 -18.30 23.08 16.36
CA ASN A 929 -18.12 22.47 15.05
C ASN A 929 -16.94 21.48 15.00
N SER A 930 -16.09 21.49 16.05
CA SER A 930 -14.94 20.59 16.14
C SER A 930 -15.35 19.29 16.85
N TYR A 931 -15.30 18.17 16.13
CA TYR A 931 -15.52 16.85 16.77
C TYR A 931 -14.46 16.60 17.85
N THR A 932 -13.19 16.89 17.53
CA THR A 932 -12.09 16.79 18.53
C THR A 932 -12.41 17.65 19.76
N GLY A 933 -12.88 18.89 19.54
CA GLY A 933 -13.26 19.80 20.61
C GLY A 933 -14.38 19.24 21.50
N GLN A 934 -15.38 18.61 20.92
CA GLN A 934 -16.48 17.99 21.67
C GLN A 934 -15.98 16.93 22.66
N TYR A 935 -15.07 16.06 22.22
CA TYR A 935 -14.49 15.02 23.10
C TYR A 935 -13.51 15.60 24.12
N LEU A 936 -12.82 16.72 23.80
CA LEU A 936 -11.90 17.38 24.74
C LEU A 936 -12.62 18.04 25.91
N LYS A 937 -13.89 18.40 25.79
CA LYS A 937 -14.68 19.08 26.84
C LYS A 937 -14.58 18.37 28.20
N GLN A 938 -14.58 17.03 28.22
CA GLN A 938 -14.53 16.24 29.45
C GLN A 938 -13.30 16.54 30.31
N PHE A 939 -12.20 17.02 29.74
CA PHE A 939 -10.97 17.31 30.47
C PHE A 939 -10.94 18.75 31.04
N PHE A 940 -11.80 19.63 30.57
CA PHE A 940 -11.76 21.06 30.90
C PHE A 940 -13.03 21.58 31.61
N GLN A 941 -14.04 20.75 31.82
CA GLN A 941 -15.31 21.11 32.47
C GLN A 941 -15.33 20.85 34.00
N LYS A 942 -14.20 20.36 34.54
CA LYS A 942 -14.06 20.12 36.02
C LYS A 942 -13.49 21.36 36.72
#